data_968a396263dea05132fad9da438e5019
#
_entry.id   968a396263dea05132fad9da438e5019
#
_cell.length_a   1.000
_cell.length_b   1.000
_cell.length_c   1.000
_cell.angle_alpha   90.00
_cell.angle_beta   90.00
_cell.angle_gamma   90.00
#
_symmetry.space_group_name_H-M   'P 1'
#
loop_
_entity.id
_entity.type
_entity.pdbx_description
1 polymer ?
#
loop_
_entity_poly.entity_id
_entity_poly.type
_entity_poly.pdbx_seq_one_letter_code
_entity_poly.pdbx_strand_id
1 'polypeptide(L)'
;MSNLRKVVIDGNEIEVDGALTLIQACEEAGIEIPRFCYHERLSIAGNCRMCLVEVVGGPPKPAASCAMQVKDLRPGPEGAPPVIKTNSPMVKKAREGVMEFLLINHPLDCPICDQGGECDLQDQAMAYGVDFSRFREPKRATDDLDLGPLVETHMTRCISCTRCVRFTTEVAGITQMGQTGRGEDSEITSYLGETLDSNLQGNIIDLCPVGALVSKPYAFTARPWELNKTESVDVMDAMGASIRVDTKGREVMRFLPLNHDGVNEEWISDKTRFVWDGLRRQRLDTPYIRENGKLRKATWPEALGKAAEAIKGATSLAGLVGDLAPVEATFALKQLIEGQGGIVECRTDGAKLPSDNRAAYAGTATIDDIDGAEAIMLIGTNPRLEAPVLNARIRKAWTMGANVGVIGEMPDLTYEANHIGADATIIDDLLKRDHSEVAEKPSVIVVGMGALTRSDGAAILAGAQALAEATKSGLLILHTAASRVGALDVGATNPDSMAAIDKADVIYNLGADELEISDGAFVIYQGSHGDRGAHRADVILPGAAYTEEGGLFVNLEGRPQLATRASFAPGEAKENWAILRALSGELDATLPFDSLASLRSAIVKAHPHLGNIDEVAENTGNALAKGKIAKGALTSTVTDFYLTNPIARASQLMAELSANAKARKTEAMAAE
;
A
#
# COMPACT_ATOMS: atom_id res chain seq x y z
N MET A 1 33.52 2.05 15.17
CA MET A 1 34.52 1.08 14.63
C MET A 1 33.73 0.07 13.80
N SER A 2 34.13 -0.18 12.56
CA SER A 2 33.43 -1.14 11.71
C SER A 2 33.47 -2.53 12.36
N ASN A 3 32.31 -3.15 12.56
CA ASN A 3 32.16 -4.50 13.11
C ASN A 3 32.39 -5.56 12.00
N LEU A 4 33.09 -5.17 10.94
CA LEU A 4 33.34 -6.01 9.77
C LEU A 4 34.22 -7.21 10.15
N ARG A 5 33.83 -8.40 9.67
CA ARG A 5 34.51 -9.66 9.89
C ARG A 5 34.65 -10.43 8.58
N LYS A 6 35.82 -11.04 8.40
CA LYS A 6 36.08 -11.93 7.29
C LYS A 6 35.56 -13.33 7.58
N VAL A 7 34.83 -13.89 6.62
CA VAL A 7 34.32 -15.26 6.65
C VAL A 7 34.55 -15.91 5.29
N VAL A 8 34.71 -17.23 5.27
CA VAL A 8 34.79 -18.02 4.04
C VAL A 8 33.56 -18.84 3.88
N ILE A 9 32.75 -18.59 2.84
CA ILE A 9 31.54 -19.31 2.53
C ILE A 9 31.72 -20.11 1.23
N ASP A 10 31.63 -21.43 1.34
CA ASP A 10 31.88 -22.38 0.24
C ASP A 10 33.18 -22.11 -0.56
N GLY A 11 34.19 -21.62 0.13
CA GLY A 11 35.53 -21.31 -0.47
C GLY A 11 35.70 -19.86 -0.90
N ASN A 12 34.68 -19.02 -0.87
CA ASN A 12 34.73 -17.58 -1.17
C ASN A 12 34.94 -16.77 0.11
N GLU A 13 36.05 -16.01 0.20
CA GLU A 13 36.26 -15.07 1.32
C GLU A 13 35.51 -13.78 1.05
N ILE A 14 34.68 -13.39 2.03
CA ILE A 14 33.91 -12.12 2.03
C ILE A 14 34.09 -11.39 3.37
N GLU A 15 33.88 -10.09 3.36
CA GLU A 15 33.88 -9.25 4.56
C GLU A 15 32.48 -8.72 4.82
N VAL A 16 31.88 -9.07 5.97
CA VAL A 16 30.49 -8.78 6.33
C VAL A 16 30.39 -8.21 7.73
N ASP A 17 29.28 -7.56 8.07
CA ASP A 17 29.04 -7.11 9.43
C ASP A 17 28.89 -8.34 10.36
N GLY A 18 29.61 -8.30 11.48
CA GLY A 18 29.56 -9.33 12.51
C GLY A 18 28.18 -9.49 13.18
N ALA A 19 27.30 -8.50 13.08
CA ALA A 19 25.94 -8.55 13.62
C ALA A 19 24.99 -9.36 12.74
N LEU A 20 25.31 -9.57 11.47
CA LEU A 20 24.49 -10.39 10.55
C LEU A 20 24.41 -11.85 11.02
N THR A 21 23.27 -12.46 10.77
CA THR A 21 23.11 -13.89 10.88
C THR A 21 23.86 -14.62 9.75
N LEU A 22 24.18 -15.89 9.93
CA LEU A 22 24.90 -16.65 8.88
C LEU A 22 24.07 -16.78 7.60
N ILE A 23 22.73 -16.82 7.69
CA ILE A 23 21.86 -16.85 6.52
C ILE A 23 21.98 -15.55 5.73
N GLN A 24 21.99 -14.38 6.37
CA GLN A 24 22.19 -13.08 5.74
C GLN A 24 23.59 -12.95 5.13
N ALA A 25 24.63 -13.40 5.84
CA ALA A 25 25.99 -13.43 5.29
C ALA A 25 26.11 -14.33 4.05
N CYS A 26 25.37 -15.46 4.00
CA CYS A 26 25.31 -16.31 2.81
C CYS A 26 24.61 -15.61 1.64
N GLU A 27 23.56 -14.83 1.91
CA GLU A 27 22.87 -14.04 0.88
C GLU A 27 23.75 -12.92 0.32
N GLU A 28 24.53 -12.22 1.15
CA GLU A 28 25.54 -11.27 0.67
C GLU A 28 26.63 -11.93 -0.20
N ALA A 29 26.93 -13.22 0.06
CA ALA A 29 27.80 -14.02 -0.79
C ALA A 29 27.12 -14.52 -2.09
N GLY A 30 25.85 -14.22 -2.32
CA GLY A 30 25.04 -14.70 -3.44
C GLY A 30 24.64 -16.18 -3.32
N ILE A 31 24.64 -16.73 -2.11
CA ILE A 31 24.31 -18.14 -1.84
C ILE A 31 22.96 -18.21 -1.13
N GLU A 32 21.97 -18.79 -1.81
CA GLU A 32 20.64 -19.01 -1.26
C GLU A 32 20.63 -20.20 -0.25
N ILE A 33 20.04 -19.96 0.92
CA ILE A 33 19.84 -20.96 1.97
C ILE A 33 18.35 -21.29 2.07
N PRO A 34 17.95 -22.59 1.93
CA PRO A 34 16.55 -22.98 2.07
C PRO A 34 16.02 -22.73 3.48
N ARG A 35 14.77 -22.27 3.57
CA ARG A 35 14.15 -21.83 4.82
C ARG A 35 12.62 -21.95 4.76
N PHE A 36 11.97 -22.09 5.93
CA PHE A 36 10.51 -22.00 6.06
C PHE A 36 10.11 -21.02 7.16
N CYS A 37 10.67 -21.14 8.38
CA CYS A 37 10.27 -20.26 9.48
C CYS A 37 10.94 -18.89 9.43
N TYR A 38 12.14 -18.77 8.89
CA TYR A 38 12.84 -17.49 8.78
C TYR A 38 12.18 -16.58 7.74
N HIS A 39 12.03 -15.33 8.11
CA HIS A 39 11.62 -14.23 7.25
C HIS A 39 12.35 -12.97 7.70
N GLU A 40 12.81 -12.15 6.77
CA GLU A 40 13.69 -11.01 7.08
C GLU A 40 13.01 -9.94 7.93
N ARG A 41 11.70 -9.79 7.76
CA ARG A 41 10.89 -8.79 8.46
C ARG A 41 10.27 -9.30 9.77
N LEU A 42 10.57 -10.53 10.18
CA LEU A 42 9.99 -11.14 11.39
C LEU A 42 11.09 -11.63 12.32
N SER A 43 10.79 -11.71 13.61
CA SER A 43 11.70 -12.27 14.60
C SER A 43 12.13 -13.71 14.26
N ILE A 44 13.29 -14.13 14.76
CA ILE A 44 13.85 -15.45 14.46
C ILE A 44 13.15 -16.53 15.29
N ALA A 45 12.40 -17.43 14.64
CA ALA A 45 11.78 -18.58 15.28
C ALA A 45 12.75 -19.77 15.46
N GLY A 46 13.60 -20.04 14.46
CA GLY A 46 14.61 -21.10 14.51
C GLY A 46 14.05 -22.53 14.63
N ASN A 47 12.76 -22.76 14.32
CA ASN A 47 12.04 -24.00 14.59
C ASN A 47 12.02 -25.00 13.42
N CYS A 48 12.03 -24.58 12.15
CA CYS A 48 11.94 -25.49 11.01
C CYS A 48 13.22 -26.27 10.72
N ARG A 49 14.39 -25.73 11.08
CA ARG A 49 15.72 -26.34 10.86
C ARG A 49 16.10 -26.57 9.39
N MET A 50 15.42 -26.02 8.41
CA MET A 50 15.78 -26.19 7.01
C MET A 50 17.06 -25.42 6.63
N CYS A 51 17.37 -24.32 7.32
CA CYS A 51 18.51 -23.45 7.09
C CYS A 51 19.86 -23.98 7.64
N LEU A 52 20.00 -25.28 7.89
CA LEU A 52 21.21 -25.87 8.48
C LEU A 52 22.43 -25.69 7.55
N VAL A 53 23.57 -25.31 8.15
CA VAL A 53 24.90 -25.19 7.50
C VAL A 53 25.97 -25.86 8.37
N GLU A 54 27.12 -26.20 7.79
CA GLU A 54 28.28 -26.72 8.52
C GLU A 54 29.24 -25.58 8.84
N VAL A 55 29.61 -25.42 10.11
CA VAL A 55 30.67 -24.52 10.57
C VAL A 55 31.91 -25.36 10.81
N VAL A 56 32.95 -25.18 9.98
CA VAL A 56 34.20 -25.98 10.05
C VAL A 56 34.94 -25.67 11.33
N GLY A 57 35.37 -26.72 12.06
CA GLY A 57 36.04 -26.56 13.36
C GLY A 57 35.06 -26.30 14.52
N GLY A 58 33.76 -26.22 14.25
CA GLY A 58 32.69 -26.17 15.25
C GLY A 58 32.31 -27.55 15.78
N PRO A 59 31.19 -27.64 16.55
CA PRO A 59 30.64 -28.90 16.99
C PRO A 59 30.34 -29.84 15.80
N PRO A 60 30.43 -31.16 15.94
CA PRO A 60 30.20 -32.13 14.86
C PRO A 60 28.70 -32.31 14.55
N LYS A 61 27.99 -31.20 14.39
CA LYS A 61 26.57 -31.12 14.05
C LYS A 61 26.31 -29.84 13.26
N PRO A 62 25.34 -29.82 12.32
CA PRO A 62 25.01 -28.62 11.56
C PRO A 62 24.40 -27.53 12.46
N ALA A 63 24.63 -26.28 12.10
CA ALA A 63 24.14 -25.10 12.80
C ALA A 63 22.96 -24.46 12.06
N ALA A 64 22.00 -23.89 12.79
CA ALA A 64 20.90 -23.12 12.20
C ALA A 64 21.42 -21.73 11.80
N SER A 65 21.57 -21.49 10.51
CA SER A 65 22.16 -20.24 9.99
C SER A 65 21.30 -18.99 10.31
N CYS A 66 19.99 -19.14 10.44
CA CYS A 66 19.10 -18.04 10.80
C CYS A 66 19.24 -17.57 12.25
N ALA A 67 19.81 -18.37 13.15
CA ALA A 67 19.88 -18.11 14.59
C ALA A 67 21.30 -17.88 15.12
N MET A 68 22.33 -18.01 14.28
CA MET A 68 23.72 -17.81 14.64
C MET A 68 24.27 -16.57 13.94
N GLN A 69 24.90 -15.68 14.68
CA GLN A 69 25.54 -14.47 14.14
C GLN A 69 26.99 -14.73 13.72
N VAL A 70 27.47 -13.94 12.77
CA VAL A 70 28.86 -14.01 12.30
C VAL A 70 29.85 -13.76 13.43
N LYS A 71 29.56 -12.83 14.37
CA LYS A 71 30.40 -12.56 15.53
C LYS A 71 30.57 -13.74 16.50
N ASP A 72 29.64 -14.71 16.48
CA ASP A 72 29.67 -15.90 17.36
C ASP A 72 30.60 -17.00 16.82
N LEU A 73 31.07 -16.86 15.58
CA LEU A 73 32.01 -17.79 14.96
C LEU A 73 33.40 -17.67 15.59
N ARG A 74 34.01 -18.81 15.86
CA ARG A 74 35.39 -18.87 16.32
C ARG A 74 36.33 -18.80 15.12
N PRO A 75 37.44 -18.02 15.22
CA PRO A 75 38.48 -18.05 14.20
C PRO A 75 39.03 -19.48 14.01
N GLY A 76 39.44 -19.76 12.77
CA GLY A 76 40.14 -21.00 12.44
C GLY A 76 41.56 -21.07 13.05
N PRO A 77 42.32 -22.12 12.76
CA PRO A 77 43.72 -22.26 13.18
C PRO A 77 44.51 -21.01 12.78
N GLU A 78 45.44 -20.59 13.62
CA GLU A 78 46.33 -19.42 13.39
C GLU A 78 45.57 -18.08 13.14
N GLY A 79 44.30 -17.98 13.55
CA GLY A 79 43.49 -16.80 13.35
C GLY A 79 42.86 -16.67 11.95
N ALA A 80 42.85 -17.73 11.16
CA ALA A 80 42.22 -17.76 9.85
C ALA A 80 40.69 -17.43 9.95
N PRO A 81 40.09 -16.86 8.91
CA PRO A 81 38.65 -16.61 8.87
C PRO A 81 37.84 -17.91 9.10
N PRO A 82 36.72 -17.86 9.84
CA PRO A 82 35.87 -19.02 10.00
C PRO A 82 35.29 -19.48 8.67
N VAL A 83 35.11 -20.77 8.51
CA VAL A 83 34.64 -21.39 7.26
C VAL A 83 33.25 -21.98 7.45
N ILE A 84 32.33 -21.59 6.57
CA ILE A 84 30.97 -22.06 6.48
C ILE A 84 30.82 -22.86 5.19
N LYS A 85 30.20 -24.03 5.28
CA LYS A 85 29.85 -24.84 4.11
C LYS A 85 28.34 -25.01 4.03
N THR A 86 27.78 -24.62 2.91
CA THR A 86 26.32 -24.67 2.69
C THR A 86 25.87 -25.91 1.95
N ASN A 87 26.81 -26.66 1.35
CA ASN A 87 26.53 -27.79 0.46
C ASN A 87 27.43 -29.01 0.75
N SER A 88 27.84 -29.22 2.02
CA SER A 88 28.60 -30.41 2.41
C SER A 88 27.72 -31.66 2.49
N PRO A 89 28.30 -32.89 2.47
CA PRO A 89 27.55 -34.13 2.66
C PRO A 89 26.74 -34.14 3.98
N MET A 90 27.27 -33.52 5.05
CA MET A 90 26.58 -33.39 6.33
C MET A 90 25.33 -32.49 6.17
N VAL A 91 25.45 -31.35 5.50
CA VAL A 91 24.35 -30.42 5.28
C VAL A 91 23.26 -31.05 4.41
N LYS A 92 23.65 -31.72 3.31
CA LYS A 92 22.69 -32.43 2.43
C LYS A 92 21.89 -33.46 3.22
N LYS A 93 22.55 -34.32 3.98
CA LYS A 93 21.90 -35.36 4.79
C LYS A 93 20.99 -34.77 5.86
N ALA A 94 21.39 -33.62 6.45
CA ALA A 94 20.57 -32.96 7.46
C ALA A 94 19.29 -32.34 6.83
N ARG A 95 19.39 -31.68 5.67
CA ARG A 95 18.23 -31.11 4.95
C ARG A 95 17.28 -32.19 4.45
N GLU A 96 17.80 -33.31 3.90
CA GLU A 96 16.99 -34.50 3.56
C GLU A 96 16.14 -34.96 4.75
N GLY A 97 16.77 -35.08 5.92
CA GLY A 97 16.08 -35.49 7.14
C GLY A 97 15.02 -34.49 7.63
N VAL A 98 15.31 -33.19 7.51
CA VAL A 98 14.34 -32.13 7.83
C VAL A 98 13.14 -32.17 6.88
N MET A 99 13.39 -32.31 5.58
CA MET A 99 12.30 -32.45 4.60
C MET A 99 11.44 -33.69 4.88
N GLU A 100 12.05 -34.82 5.25
CA GLU A 100 11.32 -36.01 5.63
C GLU A 100 10.40 -35.73 6.84
N PHE A 101 10.88 -35.05 7.89
CA PHE A 101 10.05 -34.63 9.02
C PHE A 101 8.88 -33.70 8.64
N LEU A 102 9.12 -32.75 7.78
CA LEU A 102 8.06 -31.83 7.34
C LEU A 102 6.97 -32.52 6.51
N LEU A 103 7.34 -33.58 5.76
CA LEU A 103 6.45 -34.30 4.86
C LEU A 103 5.69 -35.46 5.51
N ILE A 104 6.11 -35.98 6.66
CA ILE A 104 5.45 -37.16 7.27
C ILE A 104 3.97 -36.93 7.55
N ASN A 105 3.59 -35.78 8.08
CA ASN A 105 2.20 -35.40 8.35
C ASN A 105 1.56 -34.51 7.28
N HIS A 106 2.33 -34.05 6.32
CA HIS A 106 1.78 -33.21 5.24
C HIS A 106 0.87 -34.02 4.32
N PRO A 107 -0.40 -33.60 4.04
CA PRO A 107 -1.33 -34.37 3.23
C PRO A 107 -0.92 -34.38 1.76
N LEU A 108 -1.40 -35.37 1.00
CA LEU A 108 -1.14 -35.50 -0.44
C LEU A 108 -2.14 -34.66 -1.25
N ASP A 109 -2.30 -33.40 -0.90
CA ASP A 109 -3.32 -32.48 -1.41
C ASP A 109 -2.88 -31.63 -2.59
N CYS A 110 -1.64 -31.73 -3.08
CA CYS A 110 -1.14 -30.83 -4.13
C CYS A 110 -2.07 -30.63 -5.32
N PRO A 111 -2.78 -31.66 -5.83
CA PRO A 111 -3.73 -31.49 -6.95
C PRO A 111 -4.92 -30.60 -6.63
N ILE A 112 -5.33 -30.50 -5.36
CA ILE A 112 -6.48 -29.70 -4.89
C ILE A 112 -6.06 -28.50 -4.04
N CYS A 113 -4.77 -28.31 -3.80
CA CYS A 113 -4.23 -27.23 -2.98
C CYS A 113 -4.03 -25.98 -3.85
N ASP A 114 -4.57 -24.82 -3.45
CA ASP A 114 -4.42 -23.57 -4.19
C ASP A 114 -2.96 -23.07 -4.26
N GLN A 115 -2.11 -23.47 -3.30
CA GLN A 115 -0.68 -23.17 -3.32
C GLN A 115 0.10 -24.00 -4.36
N GLY A 116 -0.53 -25.02 -5.00
CA GLY A 116 0.13 -25.90 -5.96
C GLY A 116 0.71 -25.11 -7.16
N GLY A 117 2.05 -25.19 -7.36
CA GLY A 117 2.81 -24.49 -8.38
C GLY A 117 3.44 -23.16 -7.94
N GLU A 118 3.19 -22.73 -6.70
CA GLU A 118 3.85 -21.58 -6.05
C GLU A 118 4.11 -21.88 -4.56
N CYS A 119 4.44 -23.12 -4.22
CA CYS A 119 4.56 -23.63 -2.86
C CYS A 119 6.01 -23.87 -2.49
N ASP A 120 6.53 -23.15 -1.50
CA ASP A 120 7.90 -23.31 -1.02
C ASP A 120 8.21 -24.76 -0.59
N LEU A 121 7.22 -25.44 0.00
CA LEU A 121 7.41 -26.83 0.43
C LEU A 121 7.58 -27.78 -0.78
N GLN A 122 6.83 -27.57 -1.88
CA GLN A 122 7.02 -28.36 -3.11
C GLN A 122 8.41 -28.12 -3.70
N ASP A 123 8.81 -26.88 -3.85
CA ASP A 123 10.06 -26.49 -4.51
C ASP A 123 11.26 -26.98 -3.68
N GLN A 124 11.23 -26.79 -2.36
CA GLN A 124 12.31 -27.26 -1.48
C GLN A 124 12.31 -28.77 -1.32
N ALA A 125 11.14 -29.45 -1.39
CA ALA A 125 11.09 -30.93 -1.39
C ALA A 125 11.74 -31.51 -2.65
N MET A 126 11.55 -30.90 -3.79
CA MET A 126 12.22 -31.30 -5.05
C MET A 126 13.73 -31.02 -5.04
N ALA A 127 14.15 -29.89 -4.49
CA ALA A 127 15.56 -29.47 -4.47
C ALA A 127 16.40 -30.19 -3.41
N TYR A 128 15.84 -30.52 -2.25
CA TYR A 128 16.58 -30.98 -1.07
C TYR A 128 16.02 -32.25 -0.44
N GLY A 129 14.88 -32.75 -0.89
CA GLY A 129 14.26 -33.97 -0.37
C GLY A 129 14.79 -35.25 -1.02
N VAL A 130 14.18 -36.38 -0.62
CA VAL A 130 14.38 -37.69 -1.23
C VAL A 130 13.13 -38.07 -2.04
N ASP A 131 13.26 -38.99 -2.97
CA ASP A 131 12.21 -39.45 -3.89
C ASP A 131 11.29 -40.54 -3.36
N PHE A 132 11.44 -40.90 -2.10
CA PHE A 132 10.64 -41.97 -1.46
C PHE A 132 10.27 -41.60 -0.01
N SER A 133 9.21 -42.27 0.53
CA SER A 133 8.80 -42.14 1.93
C SER A 133 8.95 -43.47 2.68
N ARG A 134 9.53 -43.40 3.90
CA ARG A 134 9.61 -44.51 4.85
C ARG A 134 8.43 -44.53 5.81
N PHE A 135 7.63 -43.45 5.87
CA PHE A 135 6.52 -43.31 6.79
C PHE A 135 5.35 -44.20 6.36
N ARG A 136 4.82 -44.98 7.29
CA ARG A 136 3.75 -45.97 7.06
C ARG A 136 2.55 -45.78 7.97
N GLU A 137 2.59 -44.79 8.88
CA GLU A 137 1.52 -44.52 9.82
C GLU A 137 0.49 -43.56 9.19
N PRO A 138 -0.74 -43.50 9.75
CA PRO A 138 -1.70 -42.46 9.34
C PRO A 138 -1.14 -41.07 9.57
N LYS A 139 -1.40 -40.17 8.62
CA LYS A 139 -1.03 -38.75 8.76
C LYS A 139 -1.99 -38.07 9.73
N ARG A 140 -1.48 -37.08 10.47
CA ARG A 140 -2.28 -36.23 11.35
C ARG A 140 -3.33 -35.47 10.54
N ALA A 141 -4.53 -35.30 11.09
CA ALA A 141 -5.56 -34.40 10.64
C ALA A 141 -5.81 -33.31 11.71
N THR A 142 -6.02 -32.10 11.29
CA THR A 142 -6.28 -30.94 12.15
C THR A 142 -7.52 -30.23 11.64
N ASP A 143 -8.36 -29.72 12.55
CA ASP A 143 -9.56 -28.96 12.20
C ASP A 143 -9.19 -27.62 11.55
N ASP A 144 -10.02 -27.19 10.62
CA ASP A 144 -9.88 -25.89 9.98
C ASP A 144 -10.46 -24.78 10.86
N LEU A 145 -9.93 -23.55 10.71
CA LEU A 145 -10.34 -22.38 11.46
C LEU A 145 -11.22 -21.47 10.61
N ASP A 146 -12.12 -20.74 11.23
CA ASP A 146 -12.77 -19.61 10.60
C ASP A 146 -12.00 -18.32 10.94
N LEU A 147 -11.24 -17.79 9.98
CA LEU A 147 -10.50 -16.54 10.11
C LEU A 147 -11.25 -15.34 9.47
N GLY A 148 -12.50 -15.54 9.06
CA GLY A 148 -13.32 -14.51 8.43
C GLY A 148 -13.44 -14.65 6.90
N PRO A 149 -13.85 -13.59 6.18
CA PRO A 149 -14.16 -13.67 4.75
C PRO A 149 -12.93 -13.64 3.83
N LEU A 150 -11.74 -13.30 4.33
CA LEU A 150 -10.55 -13.09 3.51
C LEU A 150 -9.63 -14.30 3.41
N VAL A 151 -9.48 -15.04 4.51
CA VAL A 151 -8.52 -16.13 4.61
C VAL A 151 -9.25 -17.46 4.79
N GLU A 152 -9.04 -18.38 3.88
CA GLU A 152 -9.45 -19.78 3.99
C GLU A 152 -8.34 -20.60 4.61
N THR A 153 -8.70 -21.54 5.48
CA THR A 153 -7.74 -22.36 6.19
C THR A 153 -7.83 -23.83 5.79
N HIS A 154 -6.68 -24.49 5.70
CA HIS A 154 -6.53 -25.93 5.54
C HIS A 154 -5.42 -26.38 6.49
N MET A 155 -5.74 -26.41 7.79
CA MET A 155 -4.73 -26.50 8.84
C MET A 155 -3.99 -27.83 8.87
N THR A 156 -4.54 -28.90 8.30
CA THR A 156 -3.81 -30.17 8.09
C THR A 156 -2.54 -29.98 7.25
N ARG A 157 -2.46 -28.95 6.37
CA ARG A 157 -1.29 -28.62 5.55
C ARG A 157 -0.24 -27.79 6.30
N CYS A 158 -0.56 -27.30 7.49
CA CYS A 158 0.33 -26.44 8.28
C CYS A 158 1.61 -27.16 8.71
N ILE A 159 2.77 -26.51 8.53
CA ILE A 159 4.08 -26.99 8.98
C ILE A 159 4.56 -26.32 10.27
N SER A 160 3.68 -25.63 10.97
CA SER A 160 3.92 -24.93 12.25
C SER A 160 5.15 -24.01 12.25
N CYS A 161 5.38 -23.30 11.13
CA CYS A 161 6.50 -22.38 10.97
C CYS A 161 6.35 -21.08 11.76
N THR A 162 5.15 -20.78 12.26
CA THR A 162 4.77 -19.58 13.06
C THR A 162 4.92 -18.22 12.36
N ARG A 163 5.14 -18.16 11.05
CA ARG A 163 5.22 -16.87 10.32
C ARG A 163 3.94 -16.05 10.49
N CYS A 164 2.75 -16.67 10.36
CA CYS A 164 1.45 -15.99 10.54
C CYS A 164 1.28 -15.42 11.96
N VAL A 165 1.62 -16.18 12.99
CA VAL A 165 1.54 -15.73 14.40
C VAL A 165 2.46 -14.55 14.66
N ARG A 166 3.71 -14.62 14.17
CA ARG A 166 4.67 -13.52 14.33
C ARG A 166 4.24 -12.27 13.54
N PHE A 167 3.74 -12.45 12.33
CA PHE A 167 3.23 -11.33 11.54
C PHE A 167 2.06 -10.62 12.25
N THR A 168 1.05 -11.37 12.70
CA THR A 168 -0.10 -10.77 13.36
C THR A 168 0.30 -10.02 14.62
N THR A 169 1.27 -10.52 15.38
CA THR A 169 1.75 -9.90 16.62
C THR A 169 2.73 -8.76 16.36
N GLU A 170 3.71 -8.95 15.48
CA GLU A 170 4.84 -8.02 15.32
C GLU A 170 4.52 -6.87 14.33
N VAL A 171 3.91 -7.20 13.19
CA VAL A 171 3.64 -6.25 12.10
C VAL A 171 2.22 -5.69 12.20
N ALA A 172 1.21 -6.57 12.20
CA ALA A 172 -0.19 -6.14 12.25
C ALA A 172 -0.61 -5.62 13.63
N GLY A 173 0.06 -6.04 14.70
CA GLY A 173 -0.18 -5.59 16.08
C GLY A 173 -1.44 -6.12 16.70
N ILE A 174 -1.91 -7.28 16.26
CA ILE A 174 -3.03 -8.02 16.85
C ILE A 174 -2.55 -9.36 17.39
N THR A 175 -3.06 -9.78 18.55
CA THR A 175 -2.65 -11.02 19.23
C THR A 175 -3.71 -12.11 19.10
N GLN A 176 -4.44 -12.13 17.99
CA GLN A 176 -5.57 -13.06 17.78
C GLN A 176 -5.13 -14.44 17.30
N MET A 177 -3.88 -14.63 16.88
CA MET A 177 -3.34 -15.94 16.51
C MET A 177 -2.28 -16.41 17.51
N GLY A 178 -2.23 -17.70 17.73
CA GLY A 178 -1.26 -18.33 18.62
C GLY A 178 -0.95 -19.76 18.24
N GLN A 179 -0.09 -20.41 19.03
CA GLN A 179 0.24 -21.83 18.91
C GLN A 179 -0.11 -22.53 20.20
N THR A 180 -0.87 -23.61 20.12
CA THR A 180 -1.25 -24.48 21.24
C THR A 180 -0.61 -25.84 21.08
N GLY A 181 -0.64 -26.66 22.13
CA GLY A 181 -0.05 -28.01 22.11
C GLY A 181 1.47 -28.02 22.02
N ARG A 182 2.04 -29.18 21.80
CA ARG A 182 3.48 -29.41 21.62
C ARG A 182 3.75 -30.70 20.84
N GLY A 183 4.94 -30.79 20.22
CA GLY A 183 5.29 -31.94 19.40
C GLY A 183 4.37 -32.02 18.16
N GLU A 184 3.89 -33.22 17.86
CA GLU A 184 2.98 -33.43 16.74
C GLU A 184 1.55 -32.90 16.97
N ASP A 185 1.16 -32.69 18.22
CA ASP A 185 -0.11 -32.09 18.62
C ASP A 185 -0.05 -30.55 18.64
N SER A 186 1.03 -29.97 18.12
CA SER A 186 1.18 -28.53 18.04
C SER A 186 0.36 -27.96 16.89
N GLU A 187 -0.52 -27.00 17.18
CA GLU A 187 -1.45 -26.40 16.24
C GLU A 187 -1.41 -24.88 16.30
N ILE A 188 -1.48 -24.24 15.13
CA ILE A 188 -1.75 -22.81 15.02
C ILE A 188 -3.26 -22.61 15.11
N THR A 189 -3.70 -21.73 15.98
CA THR A 189 -5.12 -21.47 16.23
C THR A 189 -5.39 -19.97 16.42
N SER A 190 -6.65 -19.56 16.27
CA SER A 190 -7.10 -18.24 16.68
C SER A 190 -7.55 -18.25 18.15
N TYR A 191 -7.46 -17.09 18.80
CA TYR A 191 -7.92 -16.95 20.18
C TYR A 191 -9.43 -17.17 20.26
N LEU A 192 -9.87 -18.16 21.04
CA LEU A 192 -11.27 -18.54 21.24
C LEU A 192 -12.10 -18.71 19.95
N GLY A 193 -11.47 -18.98 18.81
CA GLY A 193 -12.17 -19.09 17.53
C GLY A 193 -12.60 -17.75 16.92
N GLU A 194 -12.03 -16.63 17.39
CA GLU A 194 -12.31 -15.32 16.84
C GLU A 194 -11.75 -15.16 15.42
N THR A 195 -12.46 -14.37 14.59
CA THR A 195 -11.99 -13.95 13.28
C THR A 195 -10.95 -12.84 13.41
N LEU A 196 -10.05 -12.72 12.44
CA LEU A 196 -9.02 -11.70 12.47
C LEU A 196 -9.59 -10.29 12.30
N ASP A 197 -9.07 -9.32 13.06
CA ASP A 197 -9.42 -7.91 12.99
C ASP A 197 -8.20 -7.04 12.67
N SER A 198 -7.73 -7.12 11.45
CA SER A 198 -6.62 -6.30 10.95
C SER A 198 -6.94 -5.79 9.55
N ASN A 199 -6.40 -4.63 9.21
CA ASN A 199 -6.42 -4.09 7.85
C ASN A 199 -5.29 -4.67 6.96
N LEU A 200 -4.47 -5.58 7.52
CA LEU A 200 -3.30 -6.21 6.90
C LEU A 200 -3.36 -7.75 6.94
N GLN A 201 -4.49 -8.34 7.37
CA GLN A 201 -4.57 -9.78 7.61
C GLN A 201 -4.27 -10.64 6.37
N GLY A 202 -4.56 -10.14 5.16
CA GLY A 202 -4.31 -10.86 3.92
C GLY A 202 -2.82 -11.18 3.67
N ASN A 203 -1.88 -10.49 4.31
CA ASN A 203 -0.45 -10.76 4.15
C ASN A 203 -0.02 -12.11 4.74
N ILE A 204 -0.80 -12.71 5.66
CA ILE A 204 -0.50 -14.06 6.15
C ILE A 204 -0.61 -15.13 5.07
N ILE A 205 -1.32 -14.85 3.97
CA ILE A 205 -1.47 -15.74 2.82
C ILE A 205 -0.11 -15.91 2.12
N ASP A 206 0.56 -14.79 1.81
CA ASP A 206 1.86 -14.80 1.13
C ASP A 206 2.98 -15.32 2.05
N LEU A 207 2.88 -15.01 3.34
CA LEU A 207 3.83 -15.47 4.35
C LEU A 207 3.76 -16.97 4.60
N CYS A 208 2.60 -17.60 4.35
CA CYS A 208 2.43 -19.02 4.56
C CYS A 208 3.17 -19.81 3.48
N PRO A 209 4.24 -20.58 3.84
CA PRO A 209 5.06 -21.29 2.86
C PRO A 209 4.37 -22.51 2.26
N VAL A 210 3.12 -22.78 2.67
CA VAL A 210 2.31 -23.93 2.25
C VAL A 210 0.85 -23.49 2.07
N GLY A 211 0.01 -24.32 1.47
CA GLY A 211 -1.41 -24.02 1.25
C GLY A 211 -2.29 -24.21 2.50
N ALA A 212 -1.77 -23.87 3.69
CA ALA A 212 -2.54 -23.90 4.94
C ALA A 212 -3.41 -22.64 5.12
N LEU A 213 -2.93 -21.49 4.65
CA LEU A 213 -3.66 -20.23 4.62
C LEU A 213 -3.69 -19.75 3.18
N VAL A 214 -4.87 -19.60 2.60
CA VAL A 214 -5.07 -19.21 1.21
C VAL A 214 -6.14 -18.11 1.10
N SER A 215 -6.18 -17.42 -0.03
CA SER A 215 -7.17 -16.38 -0.28
C SER A 215 -8.55 -16.99 -0.49
N LYS A 216 -9.49 -16.78 0.44
CA LYS A 216 -10.87 -17.29 0.35
C LYS A 216 -11.61 -16.78 -0.90
N PRO A 217 -11.54 -15.48 -1.26
CA PRO A 217 -12.22 -14.97 -2.47
C PRO A 217 -11.63 -15.50 -3.79
N TYR A 218 -10.37 -15.91 -3.79
CA TYR A 218 -9.66 -16.42 -4.97
C TYR A 218 -9.61 -17.95 -5.03
N ALA A 219 -9.98 -18.66 -3.94
CA ALA A 219 -9.86 -20.10 -3.81
C ALA A 219 -10.42 -20.85 -5.03
N PHE A 220 -9.66 -21.80 -5.57
CA PHE A 220 -9.99 -22.69 -6.70
C PHE A 220 -10.28 -21.99 -8.04
N THR A 221 -9.88 -20.73 -8.24
CA THR A 221 -10.22 -19.96 -9.45
C THR A 221 -9.24 -20.16 -10.59
N ALA A 222 -7.94 -20.16 -10.32
CA ALA A 222 -6.88 -20.35 -11.32
C ALA A 222 -5.60 -20.91 -10.72
N ARG A 223 -4.75 -21.49 -11.58
CA ARG A 223 -3.41 -21.91 -11.22
C ARG A 223 -2.37 -20.83 -11.54
N PRO A 224 -1.24 -20.74 -10.81
CA PRO A 224 -0.23 -19.69 -11.01
C PRO A 224 0.33 -19.61 -12.44
N TRP A 225 0.42 -20.72 -13.13
CA TRP A 225 0.92 -20.77 -14.52
C TRP A 225 -0.11 -20.34 -15.58
N GLU A 226 -1.37 -20.17 -15.19
CA GLU A 226 -2.42 -19.64 -16.07
C GLU A 226 -2.47 -18.09 -16.05
N LEU A 227 -1.71 -17.46 -15.15
CA LEU A 227 -1.80 -16.04 -14.88
C LEU A 227 -0.70 -15.25 -15.59
N ASN A 228 -1.09 -14.13 -16.18
CA ASN A 228 -0.16 -13.10 -16.60
C ASN A 228 0.15 -12.19 -15.40
N LYS A 229 1.42 -11.95 -15.15
CA LYS A 229 1.93 -11.17 -14.01
C LYS A 229 2.41 -9.83 -14.51
N THR A 230 1.87 -8.74 -13.96
CA THR A 230 2.21 -7.37 -14.33
C THR A 230 2.55 -6.58 -13.08
N GLU A 231 3.73 -5.97 -13.05
CA GLU A 231 4.13 -5.05 -11.97
C GLU A 231 3.40 -3.73 -12.13
N SER A 232 2.92 -3.17 -11.04
CA SER A 232 2.13 -1.94 -11.01
C SER A 232 2.18 -1.28 -9.63
N VAL A 233 1.40 -0.23 -9.45
CA VAL A 233 1.32 0.54 -8.22
C VAL A 233 -0.12 0.56 -7.71
N ASP A 234 -0.28 0.47 -6.40
CA ASP A 234 -1.58 0.62 -5.72
C ASP A 234 -2.05 2.08 -5.70
N VAL A 235 -3.35 2.25 -5.88
CA VAL A 235 -4.02 3.56 -5.84
C VAL A 235 -5.15 3.62 -4.80
N MET A 236 -5.24 2.61 -3.94
CA MET A 236 -6.30 2.53 -2.92
C MET A 236 -6.06 3.45 -1.72
N ASP A 237 -4.83 3.89 -1.55
CA ASP A 237 -4.40 4.96 -0.63
C ASP A 237 -3.24 5.76 -1.24
N ALA A 238 -2.72 6.74 -0.52
CA ALA A 238 -1.65 7.61 -1.01
C ALA A 238 -0.23 7.04 -0.78
N MET A 239 -0.11 5.84 -0.23
CA MET A 239 1.18 5.19 0.03
C MET A 239 1.90 4.80 -1.26
N GLY A 240 1.15 4.41 -2.29
CA GLY A 240 1.72 3.95 -3.57
C GLY A 240 2.47 2.62 -3.41
N ALA A 241 1.89 1.66 -2.72
CA ALA A 241 2.51 0.35 -2.53
C ALA A 241 2.79 -0.34 -3.88
N SER A 242 3.97 -0.94 -4.01
CA SER A 242 4.32 -1.75 -5.17
C SER A 242 3.54 -3.06 -5.17
N ILE A 243 2.85 -3.35 -6.27
CA ILE A 243 1.98 -4.51 -6.41
C ILE A 243 2.23 -5.29 -7.68
N ARG A 244 1.92 -6.58 -7.63
CA ARG A 244 1.78 -7.43 -8.82
C ARG A 244 0.30 -7.67 -9.08
N VAL A 245 -0.12 -7.35 -10.29
CA VAL A 245 -1.46 -7.61 -10.80
C VAL A 245 -1.44 -8.92 -11.57
N ASP A 246 -2.12 -9.94 -11.07
CA ASP A 246 -2.26 -11.22 -11.74
C ASP A 246 -3.58 -11.26 -12.50
N THR A 247 -3.52 -11.52 -13.83
CA THR A 247 -4.67 -11.53 -14.71
C THR A 247 -4.83 -12.87 -15.44
N LYS A 248 -6.07 -13.26 -15.72
CA LYS A 248 -6.42 -14.39 -16.62
C LYS A 248 -7.28 -13.88 -17.75
N GLY A 249 -6.73 -13.86 -18.95
CA GLY A 249 -7.38 -13.20 -20.08
C GLY A 249 -7.49 -11.69 -19.88
N ARG A 250 -8.71 -11.16 -19.74
CA ARG A 250 -8.99 -9.74 -19.50
C ARG A 250 -9.36 -9.42 -18.04
N GLU A 251 -9.44 -10.43 -17.19
CA GLU A 251 -9.88 -10.26 -15.82
C GLU A 251 -8.71 -10.18 -14.83
N VAL A 252 -8.77 -9.23 -13.93
CA VAL A 252 -7.90 -9.20 -12.75
C VAL A 252 -8.38 -10.28 -11.78
N MET A 253 -7.45 -11.14 -11.39
CA MET A 253 -7.73 -12.29 -10.53
C MET A 253 -7.33 -12.04 -9.09
N ARG A 254 -6.17 -11.40 -8.86
CA ARG A 254 -5.66 -11.07 -7.53
C ARG A 254 -4.59 -9.99 -7.60
N PHE A 255 -4.34 -9.35 -6.47
CA PHE A 255 -3.20 -8.48 -6.21
C PHE A 255 -2.28 -9.12 -5.18
N LEU A 256 -0.99 -9.03 -5.42
CA LEU A 256 0.07 -9.48 -4.51
C LEU A 256 1.06 -8.36 -4.26
N PRO A 257 1.72 -8.30 -3.09
CA PRO A 257 2.76 -7.31 -2.86
C PRO A 257 4.01 -7.61 -3.71
N LEU A 258 4.72 -6.55 -4.06
CA LEU A 258 6.13 -6.60 -4.49
C LEU A 258 6.97 -5.94 -3.41
N ASN A 259 8.18 -6.47 -3.20
CA ASN A 259 9.10 -5.88 -2.25
C ASN A 259 9.55 -4.49 -2.74
N HIS A 260 9.38 -3.50 -1.86
CA HIS A 260 9.90 -2.15 -2.04
C HIS A 260 10.27 -1.58 -0.66
N ASP A 261 11.54 -1.65 -0.29
CA ASP A 261 12.03 -1.30 1.05
C ASP A 261 11.67 0.13 1.44
N GLY A 262 11.79 1.09 0.52
CA GLY A 262 11.48 2.51 0.74
C GLY A 262 9.99 2.84 0.82
N VAL A 263 9.06 1.96 0.44
CA VAL A 263 7.62 2.24 0.43
C VAL A 263 6.86 1.27 1.31
N ASN A 264 6.57 0.07 0.82
CA ASN A 264 5.66 -0.87 1.45
C ASN A 264 6.34 -2.10 2.06
N GLU A 265 7.68 -2.19 2.00
CA GLU A 265 8.38 -3.43 2.31
C GLU A 265 7.78 -4.60 1.49
N GLU A 266 7.21 -5.61 2.16
CA GLU A 266 6.56 -6.76 1.53
C GLU A 266 5.05 -6.80 1.84
N TRP A 267 4.47 -5.66 2.27
CA TRP A 267 3.10 -5.62 2.78
C TRP A 267 2.18 -4.78 1.90
N ILE A 268 0.92 -5.23 1.77
CA ILE A 268 -0.17 -4.43 1.20
C ILE A 268 -1.40 -4.47 2.10
N SER A 269 -2.25 -3.46 1.99
CA SER A 269 -3.49 -3.41 2.75
C SER A 269 -4.50 -4.46 2.23
N ASP A 270 -5.43 -4.86 3.09
CA ASP A 270 -6.51 -5.77 2.68
C ASP A 270 -7.41 -5.14 1.61
N LYS A 271 -7.60 -3.82 1.63
CA LYS A 271 -8.30 -3.09 0.59
C LYS A 271 -7.57 -3.22 -0.76
N THR A 272 -6.27 -2.96 -0.80
CA THR A 272 -5.41 -3.15 -1.98
C THR A 272 -5.51 -4.57 -2.52
N ARG A 273 -5.37 -5.57 -1.62
CA ARG A 273 -5.33 -6.99 -1.98
C ARG A 273 -6.62 -7.52 -2.57
N PHE A 274 -7.77 -7.08 -2.07
CA PHE A 274 -9.04 -7.73 -2.31
C PHE A 274 -10.06 -6.89 -3.09
N VAL A 275 -9.74 -5.64 -3.45
CA VAL A 275 -10.66 -4.76 -4.18
C VAL A 275 -10.93 -5.19 -5.64
N TRP A 276 -10.23 -6.19 -6.14
CA TRP A 276 -10.28 -6.61 -7.55
C TRP A 276 -11.67 -7.02 -8.05
N ASP A 277 -12.57 -7.51 -7.18
CA ASP A 277 -13.94 -7.81 -7.57
C ASP A 277 -14.74 -6.54 -7.93
N GLY A 278 -14.39 -5.38 -7.36
CA GLY A 278 -14.93 -4.07 -7.73
C GLY A 278 -14.61 -3.69 -9.18
N LEU A 279 -13.45 -4.09 -9.72
CA LEU A 279 -13.08 -3.86 -11.12
C LEU A 279 -14.00 -4.57 -12.14
N ARG A 280 -14.85 -5.48 -11.70
CA ARG A 280 -15.79 -6.22 -12.55
C ARG A 280 -17.24 -5.72 -12.42
N ARG A 281 -17.52 -4.81 -11.49
CA ARG A 281 -18.87 -4.39 -11.12
C ARG A 281 -19.08 -2.92 -11.36
N GLN A 282 -20.32 -2.53 -11.62
CA GLN A 282 -20.75 -1.14 -11.82
C GLN A 282 -19.89 -0.39 -12.87
N ARG A 283 -19.36 -1.10 -13.85
CA ARG A 283 -18.48 -0.53 -14.87
C ARG A 283 -19.24 0.28 -15.91
N LEU A 284 -18.68 1.43 -16.25
CA LEU A 284 -19.11 2.22 -17.40
C LEU A 284 -18.43 1.66 -18.64
N ASP A 285 -19.21 1.14 -19.58
CA ASP A 285 -18.77 0.44 -20.78
C ASP A 285 -19.15 1.13 -22.09
N THR A 286 -20.03 2.12 -22.03
CA THR A 286 -20.51 2.91 -23.18
C THR A 286 -20.77 4.35 -22.74
N PRO A 287 -20.69 5.35 -23.65
CA PRO A 287 -21.10 6.72 -23.34
C PRO A 287 -22.59 6.83 -23.03
N TYR A 288 -22.96 7.81 -22.20
CA TYR A 288 -24.36 8.13 -21.88
C TYR A 288 -24.59 9.62 -21.96
N ILE A 289 -25.83 10.01 -22.33
CA ILE A 289 -26.32 11.39 -22.31
C ILE A 289 -27.62 11.41 -21.53
N ARG A 290 -27.83 12.48 -20.73
CA ARG A 290 -29.08 12.72 -20.03
C ARG A 290 -30.08 13.45 -20.92
N GLU A 291 -31.21 12.82 -21.15
CA GLU A 291 -32.37 13.41 -21.88
C GLU A 291 -33.63 13.24 -21.04
N ASN A 292 -34.40 14.30 -20.87
CA ASN A 292 -35.62 14.31 -20.07
C ASN A 292 -35.43 13.72 -18.66
N GLY A 293 -34.28 14.02 -18.02
CA GLY A 293 -33.90 13.55 -16.69
C GLY A 293 -33.40 12.10 -16.59
N LYS A 294 -33.33 11.36 -17.72
CA LYS A 294 -32.87 9.96 -17.75
C LYS A 294 -31.62 9.80 -18.57
N LEU A 295 -30.69 8.99 -18.11
CA LEU A 295 -29.50 8.59 -18.87
C LEU A 295 -29.90 7.58 -19.95
N ARG A 296 -29.47 7.83 -21.19
CA ARG A 296 -29.54 6.89 -22.31
C ARG A 296 -28.17 6.62 -22.90
N LYS A 297 -27.99 5.44 -23.47
CA LYS A 297 -26.78 5.12 -24.24
C LYS A 297 -26.62 6.07 -25.42
N ALA A 298 -25.38 6.46 -25.69
CA ALA A 298 -25.00 7.32 -26.79
C ALA A 298 -23.76 6.76 -27.49
N THR A 299 -23.50 7.24 -28.70
CA THR A 299 -22.23 6.97 -29.39
C THR A 299 -21.15 7.96 -28.93
N TRP A 300 -19.87 7.62 -29.13
CA TRP A 300 -18.76 8.52 -28.82
C TRP A 300 -18.88 9.89 -29.50
N PRO A 301 -19.16 9.99 -30.84
CA PRO A 301 -19.33 11.30 -31.49
C PRO A 301 -20.47 12.12 -30.88
N GLU A 302 -21.58 11.49 -30.52
CA GLU A 302 -22.72 12.15 -29.91
C GLU A 302 -22.38 12.68 -28.51
N ALA A 303 -21.73 11.88 -27.67
CA ALA A 303 -21.34 12.27 -26.30
C ALA A 303 -20.26 13.37 -26.31
N LEU A 304 -19.23 13.24 -27.14
CA LEU A 304 -18.19 14.25 -27.29
C LEU A 304 -18.74 15.56 -27.86
N GLY A 305 -19.62 15.49 -28.88
CA GLY A 305 -20.29 16.66 -29.43
C GLY A 305 -21.14 17.40 -28.40
N LYS A 306 -21.89 16.65 -27.56
CA LYS A 306 -22.70 17.25 -26.48
C LYS A 306 -21.85 17.89 -25.38
N ALA A 307 -20.74 17.23 -25.00
CA ALA A 307 -19.77 17.79 -24.05
C ALA A 307 -19.12 19.05 -24.62
N ALA A 308 -18.70 19.04 -25.89
CA ALA A 308 -18.10 20.21 -26.55
C ALA A 308 -19.08 21.38 -26.69
N GLU A 309 -20.35 21.10 -27.00
CA GLU A 309 -21.41 22.13 -27.04
C GLU A 309 -21.56 22.80 -25.68
N ALA A 310 -21.59 22.04 -24.59
CA ALA A 310 -21.70 22.60 -23.23
C ALA A 310 -20.48 23.43 -22.88
N ILE A 311 -19.26 22.95 -23.15
CA ILE A 311 -18.02 23.67 -22.86
C ILE A 311 -17.94 24.97 -23.69
N LYS A 312 -18.26 24.97 -25.00
CA LYS A 312 -18.27 26.15 -25.84
C LYS A 312 -19.32 27.21 -25.41
N GLY A 313 -20.42 26.74 -24.81
CA GLY A 313 -21.50 27.59 -24.28
C GLY A 313 -21.30 28.06 -22.84
N ALA A 314 -20.27 27.59 -22.14
CA ALA A 314 -20.04 27.91 -20.74
C ALA A 314 -19.69 29.37 -20.52
N THR A 315 -20.28 29.99 -19.50
CA THR A 315 -19.86 31.30 -18.99
C THR A 315 -18.85 31.17 -17.86
N SER A 316 -18.87 30.02 -17.17
CA SER A 316 -17.90 29.61 -16.16
C SER A 316 -17.65 28.10 -16.22
N LEU A 317 -16.42 27.73 -16.56
CA LEU A 317 -16.00 26.33 -16.75
C LEU A 317 -15.06 25.89 -15.64
N ALA A 318 -15.30 24.72 -15.07
CA ALA A 318 -14.42 24.13 -14.07
C ALA A 318 -14.09 22.66 -14.38
N GLY A 319 -12.88 22.23 -14.03
CA GLY A 319 -12.44 20.84 -14.04
C GLY A 319 -12.18 20.34 -12.62
N LEU A 320 -12.65 19.14 -12.30
CA LEU A 320 -12.39 18.45 -11.04
C LEU A 320 -11.54 17.22 -11.30
N VAL A 321 -10.53 17.00 -10.46
CA VAL A 321 -9.65 15.84 -10.50
C VAL A 321 -9.97 14.93 -9.30
N GLY A 322 -10.40 13.71 -9.57
CA GLY A 322 -10.74 12.71 -8.56
C GLY A 322 -9.52 11.94 -8.03
N ASP A 323 -9.76 11.16 -6.99
CA ASP A 323 -8.74 10.53 -6.16
C ASP A 323 -7.88 9.47 -6.87
N LEU A 324 -8.38 8.90 -7.98
CA LEU A 324 -7.72 7.82 -8.73
C LEU A 324 -7.18 8.26 -10.10
N ALA A 325 -7.22 9.56 -10.41
CA ALA A 325 -6.80 10.07 -11.72
C ALA A 325 -5.26 10.07 -11.85
N PRO A 326 -4.68 9.45 -12.90
CA PRO A 326 -3.25 9.52 -13.14
C PRO A 326 -2.81 10.93 -13.58
N VAL A 327 -1.53 11.22 -13.43
CA VAL A 327 -0.92 12.52 -13.78
C VAL A 327 -1.18 12.87 -15.25
N GLU A 328 -1.14 11.91 -16.16
CA GLU A 328 -1.36 12.11 -17.59
C GLU A 328 -2.77 12.65 -17.88
N ALA A 329 -3.79 12.05 -17.28
CA ALA A 329 -5.17 12.51 -17.44
C ALA A 329 -5.38 13.87 -16.77
N THR A 330 -4.79 14.08 -15.60
CA THR A 330 -4.85 15.35 -14.88
C THR A 330 -4.21 16.50 -15.68
N PHE A 331 -3.01 16.27 -16.24
CA PHE A 331 -2.31 17.24 -17.06
C PHE A 331 -3.09 17.57 -18.35
N ALA A 332 -3.65 16.54 -19.01
CA ALA A 332 -4.48 16.73 -20.21
C ALA A 332 -5.76 17.51 -19.88
N LEU A 333 -6.44 17.19 -18.77
CA LEU A 333 -7.62 17.94 -18.31
C LEU A 333 -7.28 19.39 -18.04
N LYS A 334 -6.18 19.65 -17.30
CA LYS A 334 -5.72 21.00 -17.00
C LYS A 334 -5.53 21.82 -18.28
N GLN A 335 -4.77 21.29 -19.24
CA GLN A 335 -4.52 22.00 -20.51
C GLN A 335 -5.82 22.23 -21.29
N LEU A 336 -6.75 21.28 -21.30
CA LEU A 336 -8.03 21.40 -21.97
C LEU A 336 -8.87 22.54 -21.35
N ILE A 337 -9.09 22.46 -20.04
CA ILE A 337 -9.99 23.37 -19.31
C ILE A 337 -9.42 24.79 -19.26
N GLU A 338 -8.14 24.96 -18.92
CA GLU A 338 -7.48 26.27 -18.90
C GLU A 338 -7.38 26.88 -20.32
N GLY A 339 -7.17 26.05 -21.35
CA GLY A 339 -7.20 26.45 -22.76
C GLY A 339 -8.56 27.00 -23.22
N GLN A 340 -9.64 26.65 -22.52
CA GLN A 340 -11.00 27.21 -22.74
C GLN A 340 -11.34 28.34 -21.73
N GLY A 341 -10.36 28.82 -20.97
CA GLY A 341 -10.56 29.90 -19.99
C GLY A 341 -11.18 29.45 -18.65
N GLY A 342 -11.26 28.14 -18.42
CA GLY A 342 -11.75 27.54 -17.19
C GLY A 342 -10.68 27.39 -16.10
N ILE A 343 -11.07 26.85 -14.95
CA ILE A 343 -10.22 26.57 -13.79
C ILE A 343 -10.22 25.09 -13.46
N VAL A 344 -9.17 24.59 -12.81
CA VAL A 344 -9.06 23.17 -12.37
C VAL A 344 -8.79 23.09 -10.88
N GLU A 345 -9.36 22.08 -10.21
CA GLU A 345 -9.14 21.83 -8.77
C GLU A 345 -9.02 20.33 -8.47
N CYS A 346 -7.98 19.95 -7.73
CA CYS A 346 -7.76 18.58 -7.26
C CYS A 346 -8.04 18.39 -5.76
N ARG A 347 -8.15 19.47 -4.98
CA ARG A 347 -8.42 19.40 -3.52
C ARG A 347 -9.93 19.30 -3.27
N THR A 348 -10.52 18.24 -3.79
CA THR A 348 -11.98 18.00 -3.76
C THR A 348 -12.55 17.85 -2.36
N ASP A 349 -11.72 17.47 -1.38
CA ASP A 349 -12.02 17.41 0.06
C ASP A 349 -11.91 18.79 0.76
N GLY A 350 -11.49 19.84 0.04
CA GLY A 350 -11.29 21.19 0.56
C GLY A 350 -10.00 21.40 1.33
N ALA A 351 -9.02 20.48 1.23
CA ALA A 351 -7.72 20.59 1.90
C ALA A 351 -7.01 21.90 1.60
N LYS A 352 -6.45 22.55 2.62
CA LYS A 352 -5.80 23.86 2.55
C LYS A 352 -4.30 23.71 2.23
N LEU A 353 -4.00 23.05 1.12
CA LEU A 353 -2.64 22.80 0.63
C LEU A 353 -2.23 23.87 -0.38
N PRO A 354 -1.06 24.53 -0.25
CA PRO A 354 -0.54 25.43 -1.26
C PRO A 354 0.00 24.64 -2.45
N SER A 355 -0.17 25.13 -3.66
CA SER A 355 0.32 24.49 -4.89
C SER A 355 1.71 24.95 -5.32
N ASP A 356 2.20 26.05 -4.75
CA ASP A 356 3.48 26.69 -5.07
C ASP A 356 4.63 26.33 -4.11
N ASN A 357 4.37 25.42 -3.17
CA ASN A 357 5.31 25.00 -2.14
C ASN A 357 5.26 23.48 -1.98
N ARG A 358 6.14 22.76 -2.69
CA ARG A 358 6.16 21.30 -2.72
C ARG A 358 6.42 20.69 -1.35
N ALA A 359 7.30 21.29 -0.53
CA ALA A 359 7.54 20.84 0.84
C ALA A 359 6.30 20.91 1.75
N ALA A 360 5.31 21.73 1.41
CA ALA A 360 4.09 21.86 2.18
C ALA A 360 3.01 20.83 1.81
N TYR A 361 3.14 20.11 0.68
CA TYR A 361 2.18 19.07 0.30
C TYR A 361 2.79 17.69 0.08
N ALA A 362 4.07 17.57 -0.23
CA ALA A 362 4.79 16.28 -0.25
C ALA A 362 5.63 16.06 1.01
N GLY A 363 5.78 17.11 1.85
CA GLY A 363 6.61 17.04 3.06
C GLY A 363 8.10 17.13 2.81
N THR A 364 8.88 16.96 3.87
CA THR A 364 10.36 16.94 3.88
C THR A 364 10.93 15.63 4.43
N ALA A 365 10.08 14.75 4.95
CA ALA A 365 10.43 13.40 5.37
C ALA A 365 10.00 12.39 4.32
N THR A 366 10.72 11.28 4.28
CA THR A 366 10.37 10.09 3.49
C THR A 366 9.67 9.06 4.38
N ILE A 367 9.11 8.03 3.76
CA ILE A 367 8.56 6.87 4.46
C ILE A 367 9.67 6.14 5.25
N ASP A 368 10.88 6.07 4.70
CA ASP A 368 12.05 5.46 5.35
C ASP A 368 12.49 6.20 6.62
N ASP A 369 12.30 7.52 6.69
CA ASP A 369 12.66 8.31 7.88
C ASP A 369 11.86 7.88 9.12
N ILE A 370 10.69 7.25 8.93
CA ILE A 370 9.89 6.70 10.01
C ILE A 370 10.60 5.54 10.71
N ASP A 371 11.28 4.68 9.97
CA ASP A 371 11.96 3.50 10.52
C ASP A 371 13.10 3.88 11.48
N GLY A 372 13.75 5.03 11.25
CA GLY A 372 14.82 5.57 12.09
C GLY A 372 14.37 6.58 13.15
N ALA A 373 13.08 6.92 13.20
CA ALA A 373 12.56 7.96 14.08
C ALA A 373 12.57 7.53 15.55
N GLU A 374 13.00 8.41 16.45
CA GLU A 374 12.87 8.22 17.91
C GLU A 374 11.60 8.82 18.48
N ALA A 375 11.03 9.81 17.78
CA ALA A 375 9.76 10.42 18.14
C ALA A 375 8.92 10.66 16.86
N ILE A 376 7.67 10.25 16.88
CA ILE A 376 6.72 10.44 15.80
C ILE A 376 5.51 11.18 16.36
N MET A 377 5.09 12.25 15.71
CA MET A 377 3.90 13.01 16.09
C MET A 377 2.83 12.91 15.02
N LEU A 378 1.65 12.43 15.37
CA LEU A 378 0.49 12.33 14.52
C LEU A 378 -0.44 13.52 14.76
N ILE A 379 -0.79 14.29 13.74
CA ILE A 379 -1.65 15.48 13.83
C ILE A 379 -2.88 15.30 12.93
N GLY A 380 -4.06 15.11 13.52
CA GLY A 380 -5.32 14.99 12.80
C GLY A 380 -5.36 13.85 11.79
N THR A 381 -4.82 12.69 12.14
CA THR A 381 -4.75 11.51 11.28
C THR A 381 -4.97 10.22 12.05
N ASN A 382 -5.47 9.21 11.34
CA ASN A 382 -5.53 7.82 11.77
C ASN A 382 -4.83 6.93 10.73
N PRO A 383 -3.51 6.72 10.85
CA PRO A 383 -2.76 5.96 9.86
C PRO A 383 -3.25 4.50 9.71
N ARG A 384 -3.89 3.90 10.73
CA ARG A 384 -4.49 2.57 10.62
C ARG A 384 -5.58 2.50 9.54
N LEU A 385 -6.38 3.57 9.40
CA LEU A 385 -7.48 3.64 8.42
C LEU A 385 -7.10 4.36 7.12
N GLU A 386 -6.15 5.30 7.18
CA GLU A 386 -5.74 6.12 6.04
C GLU A 386 -4.68 5.43 5.19
N ALA A 387 -3.68 4.77 5.84
CA ALA A 387 -2.57 4.04 5.20
C ALA A 387 -2.07 2.92 6.11
N PRO A 388 -2.69 1.73 6.12
CA PRO A 388 -2.35 0.66 7.06
C PRO A 388 -0.89 0.19 7.00
N VAL A 389 -0.26 0.24 5.83
CA VAL A 389 1.16 -0.11 5.68
C VAL A 389 2.05 0.93 6.36
N LEU A 390 1.72 2.22 6.27
CA LEU A 390 2.41 3.28 7.02
C LEU A 390 2.24 3.07 8.53
N ASN A 391 1.04 2.69 8.96
CA ASN A 391 0.79 2.35 10.37
C ASN A 391 1.66 1.19 10.85
N ALA A 392 1.90 0.18 10.00
CA ALA A 392 2.81 -0.92 10.33
C ALA A 392 4.28 -0.45 10.45
N ARG A 393 4.74 0.50 9.61
CA ARG A 393 6.07 1.10 9.72
C ARG A 393 6.20 1.94 11.01
N ILE A 394 5.19 2.74 11.37
CA ILE A 394 5.17 3.46 12.65
C ILE A 394 5.21 2.46 13.83
N ARG A 395 4.44 1.37 13.74
CA ARG A 395 4.51 0.29 14.74
C ARG A 395 5.91 -0.33 14.84
N LYS A 396 6.58 -0.58 13.72
CA LYS A 396 7.97 -1.07 13.68
C LYS A 396 8.91 -0.13 14.44
N ALA A 397 8.84 1.19 14.18
CA ALA A 397 9.61 2.19 14.92
C ALA A 397 9.27 2.17 16.42
N TRP A 398 7.98 2.08 16.77
CA TRP A 398 7.53 1.98 18.16
C TRP A 398 8.07 0.73 18.87
N THR A 399 8.10 -0.43 18.23
CA THR A 399 8.70 -1.65 18.80
C THR A 399 10.22 -1.54 19.01
N MET A 400 10.88 -0.65 18.27
CA MET A 400 12.30 -0.31 18.42
C MET A 400 12.53 0.78 19.46
N GLY A 401 11.48 1.33 20.08
CA GLY A 401 11.55 2.29 21.17
C GLY A 401 11.15 3.72 20.80
N ALA A 402 10.63 3.96 19.61
CA ALA A 402 10.13 5.29 19.25
C ALA A 402 8.92 5.71 20.10
N ASN A 403 8.87 6.98 20.49
CA ASN A 403 7.72 7.57 21.17
C ASN A 403 6.72 8.07 20.13
N VAL A 404 5.44 7.66 20.25
CA VAL A 404 4.38 8.15 19.38
C VAL A 404 3.46 9.09 20.16
N GLY A 405 3.26 10.33 19.68
CA GLY A 405 2.35 11.31 20.24
C GLY A 405 1.21 11.64 19.27
N VAL A 406 0.01 11.89 19.80
CA VAL A 406 -1.19 12.20 19.01
C VAL A 406 -1.76 13.55 19.41
N ILE A 407 -1.95 14.44 18.43
CA ILE A 407 -2.75 15.66 18.52
C ILE A 407 -4.00 15.47 17.66
N GLY A 408 -5.14 15.39 18.31
CA GLY A 408 -6.43 15.07 17.71
C GLY A 408 -7.20 14.07 18.57
N GLU A 409 -8.31 13.58 18.07
CA GLU A 409 -8.99 12.44 18.70
C GLU A 409 -8.05 11.23 18.70
N MET A 410 -8.01 10.49 19.83
CA MET A 410 -7.14 9.33 19.94
C MET A 410 -7.63 8.21 19.02
N PRO A 411 -6.87 7.83 17.97
CA PRO A 411 -7.29 6.76 17.08
C PRO A 411 -7.03 5.39 17.72
N ASP A 412 -7.78 4.37 17.27
CA ASP A 412 -7.48 2.99 17.58
C ASP A 412 -6.26 2.54 16.75
N LEU A 413 -5.09 2.64 17.36
CA LEU A 413 -3.80 2.21 16.79
C LEU A 413 -3.45 0.79 17.28
N THR A 414 -2.57 0.12 16.57
CA THR A 414 -2.08 -1.22 16.93
C THR A 414 -0.84 -1.18 17.86
N TYR A 415 -0.57 -0.04 18.47
CA TYR A 415 0.52 0.24 19.41
C TYR A 415 0.10 1.35 20.37
N GLU A 416 0.83 1.49 21.47
CA GLU A 416 0.57 2.54 22.45
C GLU A 416 1.07 3.91 21.95
N ALA A 417 0.27 4.94 22.16
CA ALA A 417 0.61 6.31 21.81
C ALA A 417 0.19 7.27 22.94
N ASN A 418 0.94 8.36 23.08
CA ASN A 418 0.68 9.40 24.06
C ASN A 418 -0.35 10.39 23.52
N HIS A 419 -1.52 10.47 24.10
CA HIS A 419 -2.52 11.48 23.75
C HIS A 419 -2.08 12.84 24.30
N ILE A 420 -1.57 13.72 23.44
CA ILE A 420 -1.12 15.07 23.81
C ILE A 420 -2.35 15.97 24.04
N GLY A 421 -3.39 15.75 23.30
CA GLY A 421 -4.73 16.35 23.43
C GLY A 421 -5.48 16.46 22.11
N ALA A 422 -6.79 16.69 22.18
CA ALA A 422 -7.64 16.70 21.00
C ALA A 422 -7.68 18.03 20.24
N ASP A 423 -7.40 19.16 20.90
CA ASP A 423 -7.59 20.50 20.36
C ASP A 423 -6.40 20.96 19.49
N ALA A 424 -6.69 21.53 18.33
CA ALA A 424 -5.69 22.00 17.37
C ALA A 424 -4.75 23.09 17.95
N THR A 425 -5.23 23.89 18.92
CA THR A 425 -4.44 24.99 19.53
C THR A 425 -3.24 24.50 20.34
N ILE A 426 -3.16 23.20 20.62
CA ILE A 426 -1.99 22.57 21.26
C ILE A 426 -0.71 22.82 20.45
N ILE A 427 -0.81 22.91 19.13
CA ILE A 427 0.33 23.24 18.25
C ILE A 427 0.94 24.58 18.65
N ASP A 428 0.11 25.62 18.89
CA ASP A 428 0.58 26.93 19.36
C ASP A 428 1.24 26.87 20.75
N ASP A 429 0.75 25.99 21.63
CA ASP A 429 1.32 25.81 22.96
C ASP A 429 2.64 25.05 22.93
N LEU A 430 2.77 24.08 22.02
CA LEU A 430 4.05 23.41 21.77
C LEU A 430 5.10 24.36 21.23
N LEU A 431 4.75 25.24 20.28
CA LEU A 431 5.67 26.22 19.71
C LEU A 431 6.22 27.25 20.72
N LYS A 432 5.54 27.43 21.87
CA LYS A 432 6.03 28.33 22.97
C LYS A 432 7.03 27.63 23.89
N ARG A 433 7.20 26.31 23.82
CA ARG A 433 8.11 25.54 24.66
C ARG A 433 9.57 25.76 24.24
N ASP A 434 10.48 25.61 25.18
CA ASP A 434 11.91 25.57 24.87
C ASP A 434 12.28 24.22 24.25
N HIS A 435 12.73 24.22 23.00
CA HIS A 435 13.17 23.05 22.26
C HIS A 435 14.70 22.86 22.28
N SER A 436 15.43 23.56 23.11
CA SER A 436 16.90 23.50 23.18
C SER A 436 17.45 22.11 23.59
N GLU A 437 16.61 21.30 24.27
CA GLU A 437 16.94 19.94 24.72
C GLU A 437 16.43 18.86 23.78
N VAL A 438 15.85 19.24 22.65
CA VAL A 438 15.39 18.23 21.65
C VAL A 438 16.60 17.45 21.15
N ALA A 439 16.53 16.13 21.29
CA ALA A 439 17.59 15.23 20.89
C ALA A 439 17.98 15.44 19.41
N GLU A 440 19.27 15.23 19.10
CA GLU A 440 19.79 15.31 17.71
C GLU A 440 19.25 14.19 16.78
N LYS A 441 18.42 13.31 17.31
CA LYS A 441 17.93 12.13 16.63
C LYS A 441 16.72 12.45 15.74
N PRO A 442 16.59 11.75 14.62
CA PRO A 442 15.50 12.02 13.69
C PRO A 442 14.13 11.86 14.35
N SER A 443 13.26 12.80 14.09
CA SER A 443 11.85 12.77 14.48
C SER A 443 11.01 13.16 13.27
N VAL A 444 9.81 12.60 13.18
CA VAL A 444 8.87 12.83 12.09
C VAL A 444 7.54 13.35 12.62
N ILE A 445 7.01 14.39 11.97
CA ILE A 445 5.65 14.91 12.19
C ILE A 445 4.78 14.53 11.00
N VAL A 446 3.73 13.76 11.25
CA VAL A 446 2.75 13.34 10.24
C VAL A 446 1.50 14.18 10.38
N VAL A 447 1.11 14.91 9.33
CA VAL A 447 -0.09 15.74 9.30
C VAL A 447 -1.10 15.14 8.32
N GLY A 448 -2.29 14.80 8.81
CA GLY A 448 -3.34 14.20 8.00
C GLY A 448 -4.42 15.18 7.52
N MET A 449 -5.29 14.69 6.66
CA MET A 449 -6.38 15.49 6.07
C MET A 449 -7.39 15.95 7.12
N GLY A 450 -7.54 15.28 8.25
CA GLY A 450 -8.37 15.75 9.38
C GLY A 450 -7.94 17.10 9.97
N ALA A 451 -6.67 17.46 9.83
CA ALA A 451 -6.16 18.79 10.15
C ALA A 451 -6.31 19.75 8.97
N LEU A 452 -6.03 19.30 7.75
CA LEU A 452 -5.85 20.16 6.56
C LEU A 452 -7.16 20.52 5.86
N THR A 453 -8.24 19.77 6.04
CA THR A 453 -9.57 20.08 5.48
C THR A 453 -10.36 21.08 6.32
N ARG A 454 -9.92 21.40 7.52
CA ARG A 454 -10.53 22.44 8.35
C ARG A 454 -10.40 23.83 7.70
N SER A 455 -11.28 24.74 8.07
CA SER A 455 -11.23 26.13 7.59
C SER A 455 -9.92 26.85 7.93
N ASP A 456 -9.27 26.48 9.04
CA ASP A 456 -7.97 26.94 9.52
C ASP A 456 -6.81 25.99 9.16
N GLY A 457 -7.02 25.04 8.27
CA GLY A 457 -6.02 24.02 7.89
C GLY A 457 -4.68 24.59 7.42
N ALA A 458 -4.70 25.71 6.70
CA ALA A 458 -3.48 26.42 6.30
C ALA A 458 -2.66 26.94 7.51
N ALA A 459 -3.35 27.42 8.55
CA ALA A 459 -2.69 27.85 9.79
C ALA A 459 -2.13 26.66 10.59
N ILE A 460 -2.85 25.53 10.59
CA ILE A 460 -2.38 24.28 11.23
C ILE A 460 -1.14 23.76 10.50
N LEU A 461 -1.14 23.73 9.17
CA LEU A 461 0.02 23.31 8.38
C LEU A 461 1.25 24.21 8.64
N ALA A 462 1.05 25.53 8.66
CA ALA A 462 2.11 26.48 8.98
C ALA A 462 2.65 26.28 10.43
N GLY A 463 1.76 25.97 11.37
CA GLY A 463 2.14 25.62 12.75
C GLY A 463 2.93 24.32 12.82
N ALA A 464 2.51 23.28 12.09
CA ALA A 464 3.22 22.00 12.02
C ALA A 464 4.60 22.14 11.36
N GLN A 465 4.71 22.93 10.27
CA GLN A 465 6.00 23.24 9.64
C GLN A 465 6.92 23.98 10.62
N ALA A 466 6.42 25.00 11.30
CA ALA A 466 7.22 25.75 12.29
C ALA A 466 7.66 24.85 13.47
N LEU A 467 6.81 23.90 13.88
CA LEU A 467 7.17 22.91 14.90
C LEU A 467 8.25 21.95 14.39
N ALA A 468 8.15 21.47 13.16
CA ALA A 468 9.15 20.63 12.52
C ALA A 468 10.52 21.33 12.45
N GLU A 469 10.54 22.60 12.06
CA GLU A 469 11.75 23.42 12.05
C GLU A 469 12.34 23.61 13.47
N ALA A 470 11.50 23.92 14.47
CA ALA A 470 11.92 24.14 15.85
C ALA A 470 12.47 22.86 16.51
N THR A 471 11.91 21.70 16.17
CA THR A 471 12.31 20.40 16.73
C THR A 471 13.32 19.66 15.84
N LYS A 472 13.66 20.21 14.68
CA LYS A 472 14.49 19.55 13.64
C LYS A 472 13.89 18.23 13.16
N SER A 473 12.56 18.15 13.11
CA SER A 473 11.81 16.99 12.63
C SER A 473 11.59 17.07 11.10
N GLY A 474 11.47 15.91 10.46
CA GLY A 474 10.90 15.84 9.12
C GLY A 474 9.37 16.01 9.14
N LEU A 475 8.80 16.57 8.09
CA LEU A 475 7.36 16.73 7.92
C LEU A 475 6.87 15.74 6.85
N LEU A 476 5.84 14.97 7.14
CA LEU A 476 5.16 14.06 6.19
C LEU A 476 3.68 14.43 6.13
N ILE A 477 3.13 14.53 4.92
CA ILE A 477 1.71 14.85 4.72
C ILE A 477 0.99 13.55 4.33
N LEU A 478 0.10 13.08 5.20
CA LEU A 478 -0.68 11.87 4.91
C LEU A 478 -1.95 12.25 4.13
N HIS A 479 -1.86 12.08 2.82
CA HIS A 479 -3.00 12.22 1.90
C HIS A 479 -3.92 11.01 1.94
N THR A 480 -5.18 11.21 1.57
CA THR A 480 -6.19 10.16 1.41
C THR A 480 -6.43 9.75 -0.04
N ALA A 481 -5.87 10.50 -0.99
CA ALA A 481 -6.04 10.32 -2.44
C ALA A 481 -4.70 10.03 -3.13
N ALA A 482 -4.61 8.97 -3.92
CA ALA A 482 -3.40 8.59 -4.65
C ALA A 482 -3.01 9.59 -5.75
N SER A 483 -3.99 10.30 -6.33
CA SER A 483 -3.77 11.32 -7.37
C SER A 483 -3.20 12.64 -6.84
N ARG A 484 -3.38 12.94 -5.54
CA ARG A 484 -3.28 14.28 -4.98
C ARG A 484 -1.93 14.95 -5.21
N VAL A 485 -0.84 14.28 -4.86
CA VAL A 485 0.50 14.87 -4.99
C VAL A 485 0.84 15.14 -6.45
N GLY A 486 0.58 14.17 -7.34
CA GLY A 486 0.81 14.33 -8.76
C GLY A 486 -0.04 15.42 -9.40
N ALA A 487 -1.28 15.61 -8.95
CA ALA A 487 -2.15 16.68 -9.42
C ALA A 487 -1.68 18.06 -8.93
N LEU A 488 -1.16 18.16 -7.71
CA LEU A 488 -0.50 19.37 -7.19
C LEU A 488 0.80 19.67 -7.93
N ASP A 489 1.61 18.67 -8.24
CA ASP A 489 2.85 18.78 -9.00
C ASP A 489 2.62 19.38 -10.39
N VAL A 490 1.52 19.02 -11.08
CA VAL A 490 1.18 19.62 -12.38
C VAL A 490 0.35 20.90 -12.24
N GLY A 491 0.09 21.36 -11.02
CA GLY A 491 -0.60 22.61 -10.74
C GLY A 491 -2.10 22.59 -11.09
N ALA A 492 -2.78 21.45 -10.88
CA ALA A 492 -4.23 21.33 -11.06
C ALA A 492 -5.01 21.94 -9.87
N THR A 493 -4.84 23.24 -9.65
CA THR A 493 -5.41 24.00 -8.54
C THR A 493 -5.82 25.40 -8.95
N ASN A 494 -6.70 26.01 -8.17
CA ASN A 494 -7.05 27.42 -8.32
C ASN A 494 -7.03 28.16 -6.97
N PRO A 495 -6.88 29.50 -6.96
CA PRO A 495 -6.76 30.28 -5.72
C PRO A 495 -8.00 30.20 -4.81
N ASP A 496 -9.19 30.12 -5.39
CA ASP A 496 -10.46 30.13 -4.66
C ASP A 496 -10.90 28.73 -4.25
N SER A 497 -10.13 27.69 -4.61
CA SER A 497 -10.40 26.27 -4.30
C SER A 497 -11.82 25.88 -4.70
N MET A 498 -12.54 25.12 -3.88
CA MET A 498 -13.90 24.62 -4.17
C MET A 498 -14.95 25.73 -4.30
N ALA A 499 -14.75 26.90 -3.70
CA ALA A 499 -15.71 28.01 -3.79
C ALA A 499 -15.87 28.58 -5.22
N ALA A 500 -14.88 28.43 -6.09
CA ALA A 500 -14.98 28.78 -7.51
C ALA A 500 -15.71 27.68 -8.30
N ILE A 501 -15.50 26.40 -7.94
CA ILE A 501 -16.17 25.26 -8.56
C ILE A 501 -17.68 25.32 -8.35
N ASP A 502 -18.13 25.67 -7.13
CA ASP A 502 -19.55 25.77 -6.78
C ASP A 502 -20.32 26.81 -7.61
N LYS A 503 -19.61 27.73 -8.27
CA LYS A 503 -20.20 28.79 -9.12
C LYS A 503 -20.14 28.45 -10.62
N ALA A 504 -19.50 27.35 -10.99
CA ALA A 504 -19.37 26.97 -12.39
C ALA A 504 -20.70 26.50 -12.96
N ASP A 505 -21.04 26.97 -14.18
CA ASP A 505 -22.22 26.50 -14.91
C ASP A 505 -21.95 25.23 -15.73
N VAL A 506 -20.67 24.94 -16.03
CA VAL A 506 -20.22 23.67 -16.62
C VAL A 506 -19.06 23.10 -15.81
N ILE A 507 -19.20 21.83 -15.39
CA ILE A 507 -18.18 21.12 -14.61
C ILE A 507 -17.75 19.86 -15.39
N TYR A 508 -16.46 19.77 -15.69
CA TYR A 508 -15.85 18.55 -16.15
C TYR A 508 -15.30 17.76 -14.94
N ASN A 509 -15.95 16.64 -14.61
CA ASN A 509 -15.62 15.81 -13.47
C ASN A 509 -14.81 14.58 -13.91
N LEU A 510 -13.50 14.56 -13.68
CA LEU A 510 -12.61 13.43 -13.93
C LEU A 510 -12.55 12.52 -12.70
N GLY A 511 -13.58 11.69 -12.51
CA GLY A 511 -13.63 10.68 -11.47
C GLY A 511 -13.65 11.20 -10.02
N ALA A 512 -14.10 12.44 -9.80
CA ALA A 512 -14.31 12.96 -8.44
C ALA A 512 -15.70 12.56 -7.94
N ASP A 513 -15.77 11.38 -7.34
CA ASP A 513 -16.99 10.76 -6.84
C ASP A 513 -17.26 11.02 -5.35
N GLU A 514 -16.31 11.68 -4.67
CA GLU A 514 -16.36 11.88 -3.21
C GLU A 514 -17.11 13.15 -2.81
N LEU A 515 -17.48 14.00 -3.78
CA LEU A 515 -18.16 15.25 -3.53
C LEU A 515 -19.56 15.32 -4.16
N GLU A 516 -20.43 16.13 -3.59
CA GLU A 516 -21.74 16.44 -4.16
C GLU A 516 -21.65 17.70 -5.01
N ILE A 517 -22.04 17.61 -6.29
CA ILE A 517 -22.12 18.75 -7.20
C ILE A 517 -23.55 19.29 -7.21
N SER A 518 -23.68 20.63 -7.11
CA SER A 518 -24.97 21.32 -7.09
C SER A 518 -25.81 21.06 -8.35
N ASP A 519 -27.15 21.13 -8.23
CA ASP A 519 -28.09 20.84 -9.32
C ASP A 519 -28.04 21.86 -10.47
N GLY A 520 -27.44 23.03 -10.28
CA GLY A 520 -27.43 24.11 -11.27
C GLY A 520 -26.41 23.96 -12.40
N ALA A 521 -25.37 23.12 -12.23
CA ALA A 521 -24.30 22.95 -13.20
C ALA A 521 -24.61 21.85 -14.23
N PHE A 522 -24.16 22.03 -15.48
CA PHE A 522 -24.06 20.94 -16.46
C PHE A 522 -22.81 20.12 -16.17
N VAL A 523 -22.96 18.81 -15.93
CA VAL A 523 -21.86 17.93 -15.50
C VAL A 523 -21.47 16.95 -16.60
N ILE A 524 -20.21 17.03 -17.02
CA ILE A 524 -19.56 16.03 -17.86
C ILE A 524 -18.73 15.14 -16.95
N TYR A 525 -19.12 13.88 -16.79
CA TYR A 525 -18.41 12.92 -15.97
C TYR A 525 -17.55 11.99 -16.83
N GLN A 526 -16.28 11.89 -16.50
CA GLN A 526 -15.38 10.88 -17.08
C GLN A 526 -14.85 10.00 -15.96
N GLY A 527 -15.09 8.69 -16.05
CA GLY A 527 -14.63 7.75 -15.04
C GLY A 527 -14.97 6.31 -15.39
N SER A 528 -14.54 5.38 -14.56
CA SER A 528 -14.62 3.94 -14.84
C SER A 528 -15.85 3.24 -14.23
N HIS A 529 -16.49 3.84 -13.24
CA HIS A 529 -17.59 3.22 -12.47
C HIS A 529 -18.84 4.11 -12.40
N GLY A 530 -19.99 3.43 -12.32
CA GLY A 530 -21.29 4.07 -12.10
C GLY A 530 -21.52 4.39 -10.63
N ASP A 531 -20.86 5.44 -10.12
CA ASP A 531 -21.01 5.91 -8.75
C ASP A 531 -21.63 7.32 -8.71
N ARG A 532 -21.47 8.07 -7.62
CA ARG A 532 -22.12 9.36 -7.37
C ARG A 532 -21.94 10.36 -8.51
N GLY A 533 -20.70 10.52 -8.98
CA GLY A 533 -20.39 11.41 -10.10
C GLY A 533 -21.14 11.04 -11.39
N ALA A 534 -21.19 9.76 -11.73
CA ALA A 534 -21.93 9.27 -12.89
C ALA A 534 -23.44 9.47 -12.75
N HIS A 535 -23.98 9.28 -11.54
CA HIS A 535 -25.41 9.48 -11.30
C HIS A 535 -25.82 10.95 -11.44
N ARG A 536 -24.93 11.91 -11.10
CA ARG A 536 -25.17 13.34 -11.24
C ARG A 536 -24.99 13.85 -12.68
N ALA A 537 -24.22 13.15 -13.51
CA ALA A 537 -23.78 13.62 -14.81
C ALA A 537 -24.91 13.83 -15.84
N ASP A 538 -24.71 14.82 -16.73
CA ASP A 538 -25.51 15.04 -17.92
C ASP A 538 -24.91 14.32 -19.14
N VAL A 539 -23.57 14.18 -19.18
CA VAL A 539 -22.82 13.37 -20.15
C VAL A 539 -21.86 12.47 -19.37
N ILE A 540 -21.82 11.19 -19.75
CA ILE A 540 -20.87 10.23 -19.20
C ILE A 540 -19.94 9.74 -20.30
N LEU A 541 -18.65 9.86 -20.07
CA LEU A 541 -17.56 9.40 -20.92
C LEU A 541 -16.83 8.23 -20.20
N PRO A 542 -17.01 6.98 -20.66
CA PRO A 542 -16.46 5.82 -19.96
C PRO A 542 -14.93 5.78 -20.05
N GLY A 543 -14.26 5.93 -18.92
CA GLY A 543 -12.81 5.89 -18.77
C GLY A 543 -12.28 4.53 -18.30
N ALA A 544 -10.98 4.32 -18.45
CA ALA A 544 -10.27 3.17 -17.94
C ALA A 544 -10.09 3.26 -16.42
N ALA A 545 -10.04 2.12 -15.75
CA ALA A 545 -9.56 2.01 -14.38
C ALA A 545 -8.02 1.89 -14.36
N TYR A 546 -7.40 2.10 -13.20
CA TYR A 546 -5.93 2.14 -13.06
C TYR A 546 -5.20 0.86 -13.53
N THR A 547 -5.84 -0.30 -13.52
CA THR A 547 -5.28 -1.55 -14.05
C THR A 547 -5.42 -1.70 -15.57
N GLU A 548 -6.18 -0.80 -16.22
CA GLU A 548 -6.57 -0.88 -17.62
C GLU A 548 -5.88 0.15 -18.51
N GLU A 549 -5.15 1.09 -17.89
CA GLU A 549 -4.30 2.08 -18.56
C GLU A 549 -2.93 2.16 -17.89
N GLY A 550 -1.94 2.71 -18.59
CA GLY A 550 -0.66 3.05 -17.97
C GLY A 550 -0.76 4.46 -17.38
N GLY A 551 -0.43 4.61 -16.11
CA GLY A 551 -0.53 5.89 -15.40
C GLY A 551 0.71 6.21 -14.56
N LEU A 552 1.06 7.50 -14.49
CA LEU A 552 2.02 8.02 -13.54
C LEU A 552 1.26 8.49 -12.29
N PHE A 553 1.69 8.02 -11.13
CA PHE A 553 1.21 8.47 -9.82
C PHE A 553 2.40 9.01 -9.02
N VAL A 554 2.11 9.90 -8.08
CA VAL A 554 3.12 10.42 -7.15
C VAL A 554 2.61 10.15 -5.74
N ASN A 555 3.36 9.36 -4.99
CA ASN A 555 2.95 8.97 -3.64
C ASN A 555 3.07 10.12 -2.62
N LEU A 556 2.67 9.86 -1.39
CA LEU A 556 2.60 10.88 -0.32
C LEU A 556 3.96 11.56 0.00
N GLU A 557 5.10 10.90 -0.25
CA GLU A 557 6.45 11.47 -0.06
C GLU A 557 7.00 12.17 -1.31
N GLY A 558 6.20 12.22 -2.39
CA GLY A 558 6.62 12.85 -3.64
C GLY A 558 7.41 11.95 -4.59
N ARG A 559 7.33 10.63 -4.47
CA ARG A 559 7.95 9.62 -5.35
C ARG A 559 7.09 9.38 -6.58
N PRO A 560 7.55 9.69 -7.81
CA PRO A 560 6.86 9.34 -9.04
C PRO A 560 6.94 7.83 -9.30
N GLN A 561 5.79 7.18 -9.54
CA GLN A 561 5.70 5.73 -9.74
C GLN A 561 4.85 5.43 -10.98
N LEU A 562 5.22 4.40 -11.74
CA LEU A 562 4.49 3.99 -12.95
C LEU A 562 3.58 2.79 -12.67
N ALA A 563 2.27 3.01 -12.79
CA ALA A 563 1.30 1.94 -12.92
C ALA A 563 1.31 1.41 -14.36
N THR A 564 1.49 0.10 -14.49
CA THR A 564 1.52 -0.58 -15.80
C THR A 564 0.14 -1.18 -16.09
N ARG A 565 -0.32 -1.03 -17.34
CA ARG A 565 -1.56 -1.64 -17.78
C ARG A 565 -1.48 -3.16 -17.74
N ALA A 566 -2.32 -3.79 -16.91
CA ALA A 566 -2.42 -5.24 -16.77
C ALA A 566 -3.63 -5.85 -17.48
N SER A 567 -4.67 -5.05 -17.74
CA SER A 567 -5.92 -5.50 -18.35
C SER A 567 -6.41 -4.50 -19.41
N PHE A 568 -7.65 -4.64 -19.85
CA PHE A 568 -8.26 -3.78 -20.85
C PHE A 568 -9.63 -3.30 -20.37
N ALA A 569 -9.91 -2.04 -20.60
CA ALA A 569 -11.20 -1.45 -20.28
C ALA A 569 -12.38 -2.21 -20.98
N PRO A 570 -13.55 -2.29 -20.32
CA PRO A 570 -14.70 -3.00 -20.85
C PRO A 570 -15.39 -2.20 -21.98
N GLY A 571 -16.05 -2.91 -22.88
CA GLY A 571 -16.89 -2.32 -23.93
C GLY A 571 -16.16 -1.31 -24.79
N GLU A 572 -16.70 -0.10 -24.84
CA GLU A 572 -16.18 1.04 -25.61
C GLU A 572 -15.32 2.01 -24.75
N ALA A 573 -15.10 1.73 -23.47
CA ALA A 573 -14.29 2.59 -22.59
C ALA A 573 -12.86 2.78 -23.12
N LYS A 574 -12.28 3.94 -22.88
CA LYS A 574 -10.98 4.38 -23.41
C LYS A 574 -10.05 4.82 -22.29
N GLU A 575 -8.74 4.90 -22.59
CA GLU A 575 -7.76 5.53 -21.72
C GLU A 575 -8.15 6.99 -21.46
N ASN A 576 -8.01 7.44 -20.21
CA ASN A 576 -8.54 8.73 -19.78
C ASN A 576 -7.94 9.92 -20.54
N TRP A 577 -6.63 9.93 -20.78
CA TRP A 577 -5.97 10.99 -21.56
C TRP A 577 -6.45 11.03 -23.01
N ALA A 578 -6.79 9.89 -23.59
CA ALA A 578 -7.22 9.78 -24.99
C ALA A 578 -8.62 10.36 -25.19
N ILE A 579 -9.52 10.22 -24.20
CA ILE A 579 -10.85 10.87 -24.20
C ILE A 579 -10.69 12.39 -24.24
N LEU A 580 -9.85 12.93 -23.39
CA LEU A 580 -9.57 14.39 -23.33
C LEU A 580 -8.94 14.90 -24.61
N ARG A 581 -8.01 14.11 -25.20
CA ARG A 581 -7.42 14.43 -26.50
C ARG A 581 -8.47 14.44 -27.62
N ALA A 582 -9.39 13.48 -27.63
CA ALA A 582 -10.48 13.46 -28.61
C ALA A 582 -11.43 14.65 -28.43
N LEU A 583 -11.85 14.95 -27.22
CA LEU A 583 -12.72 16.10 -26.90
C LEU A 583 -12.07 17.42 -27.31
N SER A 584 -10.76 17.55 -27.17
CA SER A 584 -10.04 18.78 -27.58
C SER A 584 -10.13 19.05 -29.09
N GLY A 585 -10.28 18.01 -29.90
CA GLY A 585 -10.54 18.11 -31.35
C GLY A 585 -11.92 18.69 -31.64
N GLU A 586 -12.96 18.32 -30.89
CA GLU A 586 -14.32 18.89 -31.03
C GLU A 586 -14.40 20.35 -30.55
N LEU A 587 -13.44 20.78 -29.76
CA LEU A 587 -13.32 22.16 -29.26
C LEU A 587 -12.48 23.06 -30.17
N ASP A 588 -12.00 22.57 -31.30
CA ASP A 588 -11.10 23.30 -32.22
C ASP A 588 -9.79 23.76 -31.53
N ALA A 589 -9.42 23.16 -30.42
CA ALA A 589 -8.25 23.47 -29.59
C ALA A 589 -7.46 22.19 -29.27
N THR A 590 -7.07 21.47 -30.31
CA THR A 590 -6.47 20.15 -30.24
C THR A 590 -5.20 20.11 -29.36
N LEU A 591 -5.19 19.27 -28.35
CA LEU A 591 -4.04 19.06 -27.47
C LEU A 591 -2.84 18.49 -28.26
N PRO A 592 -1.58 18.94 -27.98
CA PRO A 592 -0.43 18.71 -28.85
C PRO A 592 0.26 17.35 -28.64
N PHE A 593 -0.49 16.29 -28.31
CA PHE A 593 0.06 14.94 -28.11
C PHE A 593 -0.92 13.88 -28.64
N ASP A 594 -0.39 12.92 -29.39
CA ASP A 594 -1.15 11.86 -30.04
C ASP A 594 -0.82 10.45 -29.48
N SER A 595 0.05 10.38 -28.47
CA SER A 595 0.42 9.13 -27.80
C SER A 595 0.76 9.36 -26.33
N LEU A 596 0.65 8.32 -25.51
CA LEU A 596 1.06 8.35 -24.10
C LEU A 596 2.53 8.77 -23.94
N ALA A 597 3.41 8.33 -24.85
CA ALA A 597 4.82 8.70 -24.84
C ALA A 597 5.04 10.21 -25.11
N SER A 598 4.32 10.79 -26.09
CA SER A 598 4.39 12.25 -26.35
C SER A 598 3.80 13.07 -25.23
N LEU A 599 2.72 12.59 -24.58
CA LEU A 599 2.13 13.22 -23.41
C LEU A 599 3.11 13.22 -22.22
N ARG A 600 3.71 12.07 -21.90
CA ARG A 600 4.73 11.96 -20.83
C ARG A 600 5.94 12.86 -21.12
N SER A 601 6.40 12.93 -22.36
CA SER A 601 7.47 13.85 -22.75
C SER A 601 7.08 15.32 -22.50
N ALA A 602 5.84 15.69 -22.75
CA ALA A 602 5.34 17.04 -22.46
C ALA A 602 5.27 17.32 -20.94
N ILE A 603 4.81 16.33 -20.16
CA ILE A 603 4.78 16.39 -18.68
C ILE A 603 6.18 16.58 -18.11
N VAL A 604 7.13 15.72 -18.48
CA VAL A 604 8.53 15.79 -18.00
C VAL A 604 9.21 17.08 -18.42
N LYS A 605 8.90 17.59 -19.61
CA LYS A 605 9.42 18.90 -20.05
C LYS A 605 8.91 20.05 -19.18
N ALA A 606 7.64 19.99 -18.75
CA ALA A 606 7.04 21.03 -17.89
C ALA A 606 7.41 20.82 -16.40
N HIS A 607 7.52 19.59 -15.96
CA HIS A 607 7.75 19.17 -14.57
C HIS A 607 8.87 18.11 -14.52
N PRO A 608 10.16 18.50 -14.60
CA PRO A 608 11.29 17.56 -14.78
C PRO A 608 11.41 16.47 -13.70
N HIS A 609 11.05 16.77 -12.45
CA HIS A 609 11.09 15.83 -11.34
C HIS A 609 10.18 14.60 -11.55
N LEU A 610 9.11 14.73 -12.32
CA LEU A 610 8.21 13.62 -12.67
C LEU A 610 8.83 12.60 -13.64
N GLY A 611 10.01 12.91 -14.20
CA GLY A 611 10.77 11.98 -15.02
C GLY A 611 11.67 11.03 -14.23
N ASN A 612 11.92 11.32 -12.97
CA ASN A 612 12.77 10.51 -12.08
C ASN A 612 11.94 9.43 -11.39
N ILE A 613 11.59 8.40 -12.16
CA ILE A 613 10.72 7.32 -11.65
C ILE A 613 11.41 6.60 -10.49
N ASP A 614 10.64 6.38 -9.43
CA ASP A 614 11.05 5.70 -8.19
C ASP A 614 12.09 6.45 -7.34
N GLU A 615 12.33 7.74 -7.63
CA GLU A 615 13.24 8.58 -6.85
C GLU A 615 12.44 9.69 -6.12
N VAL A 616 12.77 9.94 -4.85
CA VAL A 616 12.22 11.09 -4.11
C VAL A 616 13.12 12.30 -4.33
N ALA A 617 12.58 13.33 -4.97
CA ALA A 617 13.29 14.59 -5.10
C ALA A 617 13.32 15.33 -3.75
N GLU A 618 14.43 15.99 -3.44
CA GLU A 618 14.52 16.85 -2.26
C GLU A 618 13.45 17.96 -2.33
N ASN A 619 12.55 17.98 -1.35
CA ASN A 619 11.47 18.94 -1.28
C ASN A 619 11.94 20.18 -0.51
N THR A 620 12.26 21.23 -1.25
CA THR A 620 12.55 22.55 -0.67
C THR A 620 11.31 23.43 -0.77
N GLY A 621 11.10 24.27 0.23
CA GLY A 621 9.98 25.20 0.24
C GLY A 621 10.20 26.36 1.19
N ASN A 622 9.43 27.42 1.01
CA ASN A 622 9.44 28.58 1.89
C ASN A 622 8.60 28.33 3.14
N ALA A 623 8.93 29.04 4.22
CA ALA A 623 8.08 29.07 5.41
C ALA A 623 6.68 29.56 5.06
N LEU A 624 5.67 28.83 5.53
CA LEU A 624 4.26 29.20 5.30
C LEU A 624 3.85 30.42 6.13
N ALA A 625 2.90 31.17 5.61
CA ALA A 625 2.36 32.32 6.32
C ALA A 625 1.64 31.87 7.60
N LYS A 626 2.04 32.44 8.74
CA LYS A 626 1.40 32.15 10.03
C LYS A 626 -0.06 32.61 10.01
N GLY A 627 -0.93 31.75 10.52
CA GLY A 627 -2.36 32.01 10.68
C GLY A 627 -2.80 31.78 12.12
N LYS A 628 -4.07 32.04 12.39
CA LYS A 628 -4.67 31.76 13.70
C LYS A 628 -5.29 30.37 13.67
N ILE A 629 -4.82 29.48 14.55
CA ILE A 629 -5.43 28.18 14.79
C ILE A 629 -6.68 28.35 15.65
N ALA A 630 -7.81 27.84 15.19
CA ALA A 630 -9.08 27.88 15.92
C ALA A 630 -9.18 26.69 16.87
N LYS A 631 -9.90 26.89 17.98
CA LYS A 631 -10.25 25.78 18.88
C LYS A 631 -11.09 24.73 18.15
N GLY A 632 -10.85 23.48 18.49
CA GLY A 632 -11.63 22.34 18.01
C GLY A 632 -10.80 21.09 17.86
N ALA A 633 -11.42 19.94 18.04
CA ALA A 633 -10.78 18.65 17.87
C ALA A 633 -10.37 18.42 16.42
N LEU A 634 -9.25 17.69 16.24
CA LEU A 634 -8.82 17.16 14.96
C LEU A 634 -9.30 15.71 14.86
N THR A 635 -10.05 15.41 13.81
CA THR A 635 -10.62 14.08 13.56
C THR A 635 -10.16 13.57 12.20
N SER A 636 -9.92 12.26 12.07
CA SER A 636 -9.63 11.66 10.76
C SER A 636 -10.82 11.85 9.80
N THR A 637 -10.55 12.11 8.55
CA THR A 637 -11.57 12.19 7.49
C THR A 637 -12.05 10.82 7.01
N VAL A 638 -11.26 9.76 7.21
CA VAL A 638 -11.61 8.40 6.83
C VAL A 638 -12.38 7.74 7.96
N THR A 639 -13.68 7.55 7.77
CA THR A 639 -14.58 6.88 8.72
C THR A 639 -14.79 5.40 8.41
N ASP A 640 -14.61 5.01 7.15
CA ASP A 640 -14.77 3.64 6.66
C ASP A 640 -13.60 3.30 5.72
N PHE A 641 -12.69 2.48 6.21
CA PHE A 641 -11.49 2.08 5.48
C PHE A 641 -11.81 1.37 4.16
N TYR A 642 -12.88 0.58 4.13
CA TYR A 642 -13.19 -0.31 3.01
C TYR A 642 -13.92 0.39 1.84
N LEU A 643 -14.53 1.58 2.04
CA LEU A 643 -15.42 2.21 1.05
C LEU A 643 -14.94 3.60 0.59
N THR A 644 -13.64 3.83 0.52
CA THR A 644 -13.04 5.17 0.28
C THR A 644 -13.13 5.67 -1.15
N ASN A 645 -13.33 4.81 -2.16
CA ASN A 645 -13.31 5.19 -3.59
C ASN A 645 -14.35 4.38 -4.40
N PRO A 646 -14.65 4.76 -5.65
CA PRO A 646 -15.71 4.12 -6.44
C PRO A 646 -15.44 2.64 -6.74
N ILE A 647 -14.19 2.21 -6.90
CA ILE A 647 -13.84 0.79 -7.12
C ILE A 647 -14.16 -0.01 -5.86
N ALA A 648 -13.75 0.51 -4.71
CA ALA A 648 -14.00 -0.12 -3.41
C ALA A 648 -15.51 -0.18 -3.08
N ARG A 649 -16.27 0.88 -3.39
CA ARG A 649 -17.74 0.87 -3.23
C ARG A 649 -18.45 -0.09 -4.17
N ALA A 650 -17.89 -0.39 -5.35
CA ALA A 650 -18.41 -1.40 -6.27
C ALA A 650 -18.09 -2.83 -5.82
N SER A 651 -17.13 -3.02 -4.92
CA SER A 651 -16.72 -4.33 -4.41
C SER A 651 -17.74 -4.88 -3.40
N GLN A 652 -18.21 -6.10 -3.64
CA GLN A 652 -19.08 -6.80 -2.69
C GLN A 652 -18.31 -7.21 -1.44
N LEU A 653 -17.05 -7.62 -1.61
CA LEU A 653 -16.21 -8.02 -0.49
C LEU A 653 -15.88 -6.84 0.42
N MET A 654 -15.58 -5.66 -0.15
CA MET A 654 -15.37 -4.45 0.64
C MET A 654 -16.62 -4.03 1.41
N ALA A 655 -17.80 -4.17 0.81
CA ALA A 655 -19.08 -3.91 1.48
C ALA A 655 -19.33 -4.87 2.66
N GLU A 656 -19.01 -6.17 2.50
CA GLU A 656 -19.10 -7.16 3.58
C GLU A 656 -18.14 -6.83 4.73
N LEU A 657 -16.87 -6.50 4.42
CA LEU A 657 -15.87 -6.13 5.41
C LEU A 657 -16.26 -4.85 6.18
N SER A 658 -16.79 -3.86 5.48
CA SER A 658 -17.34 -2.64 6.09
C SER A 658 -18.48 -2.95 7.07
N ALA A 659 -19.40 -3.83 6.66
CA ALA A 659 -20.51 -4.24 7.53
C ALA A 659 -20.01 -4.99 8.78
N ASN A 660 -19.06 -5.91 8.63
CA ASN A 660 -18.46 -6.65 9.73
C ASN A 660 -17.69 -5.74 10.70
N ALA A 661 -16.93 -4.76 10.18
CA ALA A 661 -16.22 -3.79 11.01
C ALA A 661 -17.19 -2.91 11.83
N LYS A 662 -18.31 -2.48 11.23
CA LYS A 662 -19.36 -1.72 11.92
C LYS A 662 -20.06 -2.54 12.99
N ALA A 663 -20.34 -3.82 12.72
CA ALA A 663 -20.97 -4.73 13.70
C ALA A 663 -20.07 -4.90 14.93
N ARG A 664 -18.77 -5.21 14.73
CA ARG A 664 -17.78 -5.34 15.82
C ARG A 664 -17.69 -4.07 16.67
N LYS A 665 -17.64 -2.90 16.03
CA LYS A 665 -17.60 -1.62 16.75
C LYS A 665 -18.84 -1.42 17.62
N THR A 666 -20.02 -1.80 17.12
CA THR A 666 -21.29 -1.71 17.87
C THR A 666 -21.31 -2.68 19.06
N GLU A 667 -20.81 -3.89 18.89
CA GLU A 667 -20.68 -4.90 19.96
C GLU A 667 -19.70 -4.45 21.04
N ALA A 668 -18.55 -3.91 20.67
CA ALA A 668 -17.58 -3.36 21.62
C ALA A 668 -18.18 -2.23 22.47
N MET A 669 -18.89 -1.27 21.83
CA MET A 669 -19.58 -0.17 22.55
C MET A 669 -20.74 -0.65 23.43
N ALA A 670 -21.34 -1.80 23.14
CA ALA A 670 -22.40 -2.37 23.97
C ALA A 670 -21.86 -3.17 25.17
N ALA A 671 -20.59 -3.55 25.14
CA ALA A 671 -19.90 -4.29 26.19
C ALA A 671 -19.21 -3.37 27.23
N GLU A 672 -18.95 -2.10 26.89
CA GLU A 672 -18.54 -1.02 27.79
C GLU A 672 -19.75 -0.44 28.55
#